data_1ecc09c2796f8011382d0eb07d17a83e
#
_entry.id   1ecc09c2796f8011382d0eb07d17a83e
#
_cell.length_a   1.000
_cell.length_b   1.000
_cell.length_c   1.000
_cell.angle_alpha   90.00
_cell.angle_beta   90.00
_cell.angle_gamma   90.00
#
_symmetry.space_group_name_H-M   'P 1'
#
loop_
_entity.id
_entity.type
_entity.pdbx_description
1 polymer ?
#
loop_
_entity_poly.entity_id
_entity_poly.type
_entity_poly.pdbx_seq_one_letter_code
_entity_poly.pdbx_strand_id
1 'polypeptide(L)'
;MPVNIENPPKNPSTKQSSTKLTLFLVLLGLAAAGPAKPASFYAQRLEDPRAVYVAPSGSNDTAALQQAVDRVQETTRQGIVLLAPGRYRVSDTIYIWPGIRLIGCGAERPVFVLPANTPGFGDAAQEKVMFFFAGRRPQNSQTGRNRIPDANPGTFYSAMANVDLEVEPGNPGAVGVRARYAQHCFLAHMDFHLGPALAGIHEGGNVVEDVHFLGGTHAIWTSKPSPGWQFTLIDCSFEGQREAAILEHEAGLTLIRPQFRNVPTAVEIEPEWVDELWVKDARLEDLSGPAFIFGREKSLCNEINLEGITCHNVPVFAALRDSGRRFAAPAEIYKVKTFSHGLHYADTGADPEIETHFDAAPLAAMPPAVASDLAALPPCDTWANLRDLGAKGDGYTDDTEAFQKAIATHRALYLPSGFYVVHDTLTLRPDTVLIGLHPGATQIILPDDTPAYQGIGSPKALLAAPQGGSNIVIGIGLYVSGNNRRATAALWQAGSNSMMNDVRFLGGHGTPLPDGSRANPYNNSHTADPDPTRRWDSQYPSLWVTDGGGGTFLDIWTPSTYAQAGMVVSDTDTEGRAYQISSEHHVRNEVEVRNAAHWRFYALQTEEERGESGFALPIEIDSSHDITFANFHGYRVISSFQPFPWAVKVFNSRDIHFRNLHCDSNSKVSFDATVYDQSHDAEIRQHEFAWLDISGKPPHAQSPAIPPVVAQGAKLEKLAGGFFNISGGAVGPHGDFFFVDAHWQRIYRWDPAARQLSTVSDFPLEPVNLAVDKAGNLMVVSYASNRAIYALNPSNTVALLKPETATNQVGKKIFLPVSDWHLNRDSLSFPAADFISPDGTTVLPVGADFLNGGTSWGVKSSPPIRSFGLDRAMPGKPFYVTDESALRTWAADVDPDGSLKNFRLFAEQGGEGVTADSQGNVYIVAGQIYVYSPAGELISTIEVPERPEQLIFGGADHRTLFIPARTSLYSVRLRYAGR
;
A
#
# COMPACT_ATOMS: atom_id res chain seq x y z
N MET A 1 32.43 -47.40 29.77
CA MET A 1 32.56 -48.87 29.67
C MET A 1 31.81 -49.33 28.45
N PRO A 2 32.41 -50.09 27.59
CA PRO A 2 31.94 -50.40 26.26
C PRO A 2 31.23 -51.77 26.21
N VAL A 3 30.88 -52.19 24.99
CA VAL A 3 30.57 -53.55 24.54
C VAL A 3 29.13 -53.70 24.05
N ASN A 4 28.75 -54.23 22.93
CA ASN A 4 29.44 -55.02 21.90
C ASN A 4 28.66 -55.01 20.57
N ILE A 5 29.39 -55.25 19.55
CA ILE A 5 29.07 -55.52 18.16
C ILE A 5 28.66 -56.98 18.01
N GLU A 6 27.60 -57.29 17.20
CA GLU A 6 27.58 -58.59 16.52
C GLU A 6 26.97 -58.44 15.09
N ASN A 7 27.66 -59.05 14.14
CA ASN A 7 27.48 -59.11 12.71
C ASN A 7 26.87 -60.47 12.29
N PRO A 8 26.45 -60.62 11.03
CA PRO A 8 25.33 -61.43 10.55
C PRO A 8 25.76 -62.88 10.06
N PRO A 9 24.81 -63.69 9.69
CA PRO A 9 25.17 -64.91 8.94
C PRO A 9 24.78 -64.83 7.43
N LYS A 10 25.65 -65.57 6.71
CA LYS A 10 25.76 -65.70 5.24
C LYS A 10 24.70 -66.58 4.59
N ASN A 11 24.52 -66.26 3.27
CA ASN A 11 23.91 -67.08 2.22
C ASN A 11 24.17 -68.57 2.22
N PRO A 12 23.34 -69.33 1.57
CA PRO A 12 23.87 -70.25 0.60
C PRO A 12 23.29 -70.17 -0.81
N SER A 13 24.14 -70.52 -1.72
CA SER A 13 24.12 -70.51 -3.15
C SER A 13 23.20 -71.54 -3.87
N THR A 14 22.98 -71.26 -5.15
CA THR A 14 22.88 -72.13 -6.34
C THR A 14 21.53 -72.57 -6.86
N LYS A 15 21.14 -72.26 -8.11
CA LYS A 15 21.49 -73.00 -9.37
C LYS A 15 20.91 -72.26 -10.58
N GLN A 16 21.73 -72.15 -11.61
CA GLN A 16 21.32 -71.80 -12.98
C GLN A 16 20.44 -72.85 -13.59
N SER A 17 19.33 -72.38 -14.25
CA SER A 17 18.78 -73.16 -15.40
C SER A 17 18.48 -72.14 -16.50
N SER A 18 19.11 -72.40 -17.61
CA SER A 18 18.97 -71.68 -18.88
C SER A 18 17.64 -72.09 -19.56
N THR A 19 16.77 -71.08 -19.76
CA THR A 19 15.66 -71.25 -20.69
C THR A 19 15.71 -70.13 -21.74
N LYS A 20 15.93 -70.52 -23.01
CA LYS A 20 15.84 -69.60 -24.13
C LYS A 20 14.44 -68.98 -24.24
N LEU A 21 14.32 -67.69 -24.15
CA LEU A 21 13.08 -67.01 -24.45
C LEU A 21 13.21 -66.27 -25.79
N THR A 22 12.34 -66.60 -26.69
CA THR A 22 12.22 -66.00 -28.01
C THR A 22 11.64 -64.61 -27.88
N LEU A 23 12.33 -63.59 -28.37
CA LEU A 23 11.92 -62.18 -28.31
C LEU A 23 10.86 -61.96 -29.41
N PHE A 24 9.60 -61.77 -28.97
CA PHE A 24 8.55 -61.17 -29.81
C PHE A 24 8.59 -59.66 -29.60
N LEU A 25 9.04 -58.93 -30.63
CA LEU A 25 8.87 -57.46 -30.67
C LEU A 25 7.41 -57.15 -30.91
N VAL A 26 6.70 -56.74 -29.87
CA VAL A 26 5.43 -56.02 -30.00
C VAL A 26 5.76 -54.53 -30.03
N LEU A 27 5.73 -53.92 -31.19
CA LEU A 27 5.68 -52.49 -31.39
C LEU A 27 4.31 -51.99 -30.82
N LEU A 28 4.30 -51.62 -29.52
CA LEU A 28 3.25 -50.76 -29.01
C LEU A 28 3.60 -49.33 -29.50
N GLY A 29 2.80 -48.81 -30.40
CA GLY A 29 2.79 -47.40 -30.72
C GLY A 29 2.51 -46.60 -29.43
N LEU A 30 3.51 -45.89 -28.89
CA LEU A 30 3.27 -44.78 -27.99
C LEU A 30 2.49 -43.73 -28.79
N ALA A 31 1.19 -43.72 -28.67
CA ALA A 31 0.43 -42.53 -28.89
C ALA A 31 1.01 -41.52 -27.89
N ALA A 32 1.57 -40.42 -28.38
CA ALA A 32 1.94 -39.28 -27.52
C ALA A 32 0.65 -38.88 -26.82
N ALA A 33 0.54 -39.15 -25.52
CA ALA A 33 -0.49 -38.54 -24.71
C ALA A 33 -0.26 -37.01 -24.83
N GLY A 34 -1.23 -36.31 -25.39
CA GLY A 34 -1.22 -34.85 -25.33
C GLY A 34 -1.04 -34.41 -23.89
N PRO A 35 -0.54 -33.22 -23.65
CA PRO A 35 -0.38 -32.70 -22.30
C PRO A 35 -1.68 -32.95 -21.53
N ALA A 36 -1.57 -33.51 -20.32
CA ALA A 36 -2.74 -33.76 -19.48
C ALA A 36 -3.43 -32.39 -19.28
N LYS A 37 -4.74 -32.34 -19.53
CA LYS A 37 -5.52 -31.12 -19.25
C LYS A 37 -5.35 -30.77 -17.79
N PRO A 38 -5.12 -29.48 -17.46
CA PRO A 38 -5.07 -29.04 -16.07
C PRO A 38 -6.37 -29.42 -15.34
N ALA A 39 -6.23 -29.78 -14.07
CA ALA A 39 -7.40 -30.14 -13.27
C ALA A 39 -8.26 -28.90 -13.01
N SER A 40 -9.59 -29.06 -13.03
CA SER A 40 -10.50 -27.99 -12.64
C SER A 40 -10.36 -27.68 -11.14
N PHE A 41 -10.14 -26.41 -10.80
CA PHE A 41 -10.02 -25.96 -9.40
C PHE A 41 -11.35 -26.14 -8.65
N TYR A 42 -12.48 -25.78 -9.29
CA TYR A 42 -13.83 -26.04 -8.79
C TYR A 42 -14.43 -27.25 -9.50
N ALA A 43 -14.00 -28.46 -9.11
CA ALA A 43 -14.29 -29.71 -9.81
C ALA A 43 -15.77 -30.14 -9.81
N GLN A 44 -16.65 -29.45 -9.09
CA GLN A 44 -18.07 -29.69 -9.04
C GLN A 44 -18.90 -28.42 -9.28
N ARG A 45 -20.15 -28.60 -9.65
CA ARG A 45 -21.11 -27.52 -9.67
C ARG A 45 -21.37 -27.03 -8.22
N LEU A 46 -21.13 -25.78 -7.97
CA LEU A 46 -21.44 -25.13 -6.69
C LEU A 46 -22.86 -24.56 -6.72
N GLU A 47 -23.60 -24.76 -5.65
CA GLU A 47 -24.96 -24.23 -5.54
C GLU A 47 -24.93 -22.88 -4.80
N ASP A 48 -25.27 -21.83 -5.53
CA ASP A 48 -25.35 -20.46 -5.01
C ASP A 48 -26.68 -19.84 -5.46
N PRO A 49 -27.58 -19.46 -4.53
CA PRO A 49 -28.92 -18.98 -4.89
C PRO A 49 -28.92 -17.59 -5.55
N ARG A 50 -27.80 -16.86 -5.48
CA ARG A 50 -27.64 -15.53 -6.09
C ARG A 50 -26.81 -15.55 -7.38
N ALA A 51 -26.20 -16.68 -7.74
CA ALA A 51 -25.43 -16.79 -8.96
C ALA A 51 -26.32 -16.97 -10.20
N VAL A 52 -25.81 -16.50 -11.34
CA VAL A 52 -26.40 -16.80 -12.65
C VAL A 52 -25.60 -17.91 -13.29
N TYR A 53 -26.32 -18.97 -13.74
CA TYR A 53 -25.71 -20.16 -14.35
C TYR A 53 -25.80 -20.09 -15.87
N VAL A 54 -24.69 -20.38 -16.54
CA VAL A 54 -24.60 -20.42 -18.00
C VAL A 54 -24.01 -21.76 -18.44
N ALA A 55 -24.57 -22.35 -19.49
CA ALA A 55 -24.03 -23.51 -20.19
C ALA A 55 -23.79 -23.17 -21.66
N PRO A 56 -22.81 -23.80 -22.35
CA PRO A 56 -22.56 -23.51 -23.75
C PRO A 56 -23.73 -23.98 -24.63
N SER A 57 -24.08 -23.14 -25.62
CA SER A 57 -25.20 -23.45 -26.55
C SER A 57 -24.79 -24.34 -27.72
N GLY A 58 -23.49 -24.54 -27.96
CA GLY A 58 -22.94 -25.19 -29.14
C GLY A 58 -22.88 -24.29 -30.40
N SER A 59 -23.35 -23.05 -30.27
CA SER A 59 -23.29 -22.02 -31.32
C SER A 59 -22.53 -20.78 -30.86
N ASN A 60 -22.98 -19.58 -31.22
CA ASN A 60 -22.37 -18.34 -30.73
C ASN A 60 -22.97 -17.96 -29.35
N ASP A 61 -22.15 -17.97 -28.32
CA ASP A 61 -22.54 -17.76 -26.93
C ASP A 61 -22.36 -16.29 -26.45
N THR A 62 -21.84 -15.40 -27.30
CA THR A 62 -21.52 -14.00 -26.94
C THR A 62 -22.70 -13.28 -26.27
N ALA A 63 -23.88 -13.36 -26.89
CA ALA A 63 -25.08 -12.71 -26.38
C ALA A 63 -25.58 -13.33 -25.05
N ALA A 64 -25.51 -14.65 -24.91
CA ALA A 64 -25.93 -15.33 -23.68
C ALA A 64 -24.99 -14.99 -22.49
N LEU A 65 -23.69 -14.94 -22.74
CA LEU A 65 -22.69 -14.52 -21.72
C LEU A 65 -22.91 -13.07 -21.30
N GLN A 66 -23.08 -12.14 -22.26
CA GLN A 66 -23.37 -10.76 -21.95
C GLN A 66 -24.67 -10.59 -21.15
N GLN A 67 -25.75 -11.32 -21.54
CA GLN A 67 -27.00 -11.29 -20.80
C GLN A 67 -26.86 -11.83 -19.36
N ALA A 68 -26.01 -12.83 -19.15
CA ALA A 68 -25.75 -13.34 -17.80
C ALA A 68 -25.05 -12.29 -16.93
N VAL A 69 -24.03 -11.62 -17.46
CA VAL A 69 -23.34 -10.52 -16.79
C VAL A 69 -24.32 -9.36 -16.50
N ASP A 70 -25.16 -9.00 -17.50
CA ASP A 70 -26.16 -7.97 -17.34
C ASP A 70 -27.17 -8.32 -16.24
N ARG A 71 -27.61 -9.57 -16.17
CA ARG A 71 -28.56 -10.05 -15.17
C ARG A 71 -27.99 -9.96 -13.74
N VAL A 72 -26.72 -10.33 -13.53
CA VAL A 72 -26.08 -10.15 -12.22
C VAL A 72 -26.07 -8.69 -11.84
N GLN A 73 -25.68 -7.79 -12.75
CA GLN A 73 -25.70 -6.34 -12.50
C GLN A 73 -27.09 -5.83 -12.14
N GLU A 74 -28.14 -6.32 -12.80
CA GLU A 74 -29.52 -5.87 -12.60
C GLU A 74 -30.14 -6.38 -11.30
N THR A 75 -29.78 -7.61 -10.89
CA THR A 75 -30.41 -8.26 -9.73
C THR A 75 -29.67 -8.03 -8.43
N THR A 76 -28.36 -8.16 -8.43
CA THR A 76 -27.51 -8.11 -7.23
C THR A 76 -26.46 -7.01 -7.27
N ARG A 77 -26.34 -6.27 -8.38
CA ARG A 77 -25.32 -5.27 -8.71
C ARG A 77 -23.90 -5.83 -8.82
N GLN A 78 -23.50 -6.68 -7.92
CA GLN A 78 -22.25 -7.44 -7.91
C GLN A 78 -22.54 -8.91 -7.60
N GLY A 79 -21.71 -9.84 -8.05
CA GLY A 79 -21.96 -11.25 -7.84
C GLY A 79 -21.26 -12.16 -8.86
N ILE A 80 -21.83 -13.32 -9.08
CA ILE A 80 -21.16 -14.43 -9.73
C ILE A 80 -21.96 -14.94 -10.94
N VAL A 81 -21.26 -15.16 -12.05
CA VAL A 81 -21.73 -16.01 -13.16
C VAL A 81 -20.97 -17.32 -13.06
N LEU A 82 -21.68 -18.41 -12.84
CA LEU A 82 -21.15 -19.79 -12.82
C LEU A 82 -21.26 -20.42 -14.20
N LEU A 83 -20.15 -20.92 -14.72
CA LEU A 83 -20.02 -21.46 -16.08
C LEU A 83 -19.89 -22.98 -16.02
N ALA A 84 -20.78 -23.68 -16.68
CA ALA A 84 -20.71 -25.14 -16.84
C ALA A 84 -19.54 -25.52 -17.78
N PRO A 85 -18.99 -26.75 -17.66
CA PRO A 85 -17.97 -27.25 -18.58
C PRO A 85 -18.44 -27.21 -20.05
N GLY A 86 -17.51 -26.94 -20.94
CA GLY A 86 -17.71 -26.99 -22.40
C GLY A 86 -17.05 -25.80 -23.10
N ARG A 87 -17.31 -25.70 -24.42
CA ARG A 87 -16.70 -24.70 -25.29
C ARG A 87 -17.71 -23.58 -25.61
N TYR A 88 -17.42 -22.37 -25.17
CA TYR A 88 -18.23 -21.17 -25.43
C TYR A 88 -17.64 -20.41 -26.60
N ARG A 89 -18.36 -20.30 -27.71
CA ARG A 89 -17.87 -19.53 -28.89
C ARG A 89 -18.17 -18.05 -28.72
N VAL A 90 -17.10 -17.24 -28.68
CA VAL A 90 -17.16 -15.77 -28.50
C VAL A 90 -16.77 -15.11 -29.81
N SER A 91 -17.65 -14.27 -30.37
CA SER A 91 -17.41 -13.58 -31.63
C SER A 91 -17.36 -12.05 -31.54
N ASP A 92 -17.53 -11.51 -30.36
CA ASP A 92 -17.42 -10.08 -30.07
C ASP A 92 -17.00 -9.85 -28.59
N THR A 93 -16.67 -8.62 -28.25
CA THR A 93 -16.26 -8.26 -26.90
C THR A 93 -17.39 -8.48 -25.89
N ILE A 94 -17.07 -9.14 -24.78
CA ILE A 94 -17.94 -9.27 -23.60
C ILE A 94 -17.48 -8.29 -22.55
N TYR A 95 -18.38 -7.44 -22.09
CA TYR A 95 -18.11 -6.45 -21.05
C TYR A 95 -18.48 -7.01 -19.68
N ILE A 96 -17.50 -7.04 -18.78
CA ILE A 96 -17.69 -7.45 -17.38
C ILE A 96 -17.87 -6.19 -16.54
N TRP A 97 -19.07 -6.01 -15.97
CA TRP A 97 -19.41 -4.83 -15.15
C TRP A 97 -18.78 -4.91 -13.75
N PRO A 98 -18.67 -3.79 -13.02
CA PRO A 98 -18.05 -3.75 -11.71
C PRO A 98 -18.56 -4.81 -10.74
N GLY A 99 -17.64 -5.49 -10.07
CA GLY A 99 -17.94 -6.47 -9.03
C GLY A 99 -18.54 -7.77 -9.53
N ILE A 100 -18.36 -8.13 -10.81
CA ILE A 100 -18.85 -9.39 -11.36
C ILE A 100 -17.69 -10.37 -11.58
N ARG A 101 -17.88 -11.60 -11.13
CA ARG A 101 -16.95 -12.72 -11.30
C ARG A 101 -17.49 -13.75 -12.26
N LEU A 102 -16.66 -14.17 -13.23
CA LEU A 102 -16.91 -15.32 -14.11
C LEU A 102 -16.13 -16.51 -13.56
N ILE A 103 -16.81 -17.55 -13.09
CA ILE A 103 -16.16 -18.70 -12.45
C ILE A 103 -16.61 -19.98 -13.13
N GLY A 104 -15.64 -20.74 -13.66
CA GLY A 104 -15.89 -22.08 -14.17
C GLY A 104 -16.09 -23.08 -13.03
N CYS A 105 -17.06 -24.02 -13.20
CA CYS A 105 -17.30 -25.07 -12.22
C CYS A 105 -17.69 -26.37 -12.88
N GLY A 106 -17.11 -27.47 -12.43
CA GLY A 106 -17.34 -28.82 -12.95
C GLY A 106 -16.05 -29.59 -13.17
N ALA A 107 -16.14 -30.84 -13.61
CA ALA A 107 -14.99 -31.74 -13.72
C ALA A 107 -13.90 -31.26 -14.71
N GLU A 108 -14.27 -30.46 -15.70
CA GLU A 108 -13.37 -29.83 -16.65
C GLU A 108 -13.58 -28.31 -16.62
N ARG A 109 -12.54 -27.54 -16.92
CA ARG A 109 -12.65 -26.08 -17.07
C ARG A 109 -13.45 -25.74 -18.33
N PRO A 110 -14.37 -24.76 -18.29
CA PRO A 110 -14.98 -24.20 -19.50
C PRO A 110 -13.91 -23.47 -20.34
N VAL A 111 -14.07 -23.51 -21.67
CA VAL A 111 -13.15 -22.89 -22.62
C VAL A 111 -13.88 -21.84 -23.44
N PHE A 112 -13.43 -20.60 -23.37
CA PHE A 112 -13.86 -19.52 -24.26
C PHE A 112 -13.06 -19.57 -25.55
N VAL A 113 -13.74 -19.73 -26.70
CA VAL A 113 -13.11 -19.88 -28.01
C VAL A 113 -13.43 -18.68 -28.88
N LEU A 114 -12.39 -17.99 -29.36
CA LEU A 114 -12.52 -17.06 -30.48
C LEU A 114 -12.33 -17.85 -31.78
N PRO A 115 -13.39 -18.04 -32.59
CA PRO A 115 -13.32 -18.86 -33.81
C PRO A 115 -12.35 -18.26 -34.83
N ALA A 116 -11.88 -19.12 -35.73
CA ALA A 116 -10.96 -18.71 -36.81
C ALA A 116 -11.55 -17.58 -37.67
N ASN A 117 -10.72 -16.59 -38.01
CA ASN A 117 -11.09 -15.45 -38.85
C ASN A 117 -12.32 -14.67 -38.34
N THR A 118 -12.49 -14.50 -37.03
CA THR A 118 -13.60 -13.75 -36.46
C THR A 118 -13.52 -12.27 -36.89
N PRO A 119 -14.61 -11.69 -37.45
CA PRO A 119 -14.61 -10.31 -37.92
C PRO A 119 -14.19 -9.31 -36.81
N GLY A 120 -13.31 -8.37 -37.16
CA GLY A 120 -12.79 -7.34 -36.26
C GLY A 120 -11.56 -7.77 -35.44
N PHE A 121 -11.14 -9.04 -35.48
CA PHE A 121 -9.94 -9.54 -34.81
C PHE A 121 -8.77 -9.85 -35.79
N GLY A 122 -8.99 -9.62 -37.08
CA GLY A 122 -8.04 -10.00 -38.16
C GLY A 122 -6.95 -8.98 -38.44
N ASP A 123 -6.92 -7.81 -37.84
CA ASP A 123 -5.93 -6.76 -38.04
C ASP A 123 -5.03 -6.59 -36.83
N ALA A 124 -3.76 -6.97 -36.93
CA ALA A 124 -2.79 -6.84 -35.83
C ALA A 124 -2.52 -5.38 -35.41
N ALA A 125 -2.83 -4.39 -36.27
CA ALA A 125 -2.67 -2.97 -35.95
C ALA A 125 -3.89 -2.39 -35.19
N GLN A 126 -4.96 -3.16 -35.08
CA GLN A 126 -6.19 -2.75 -34.38
C GLN A 126 -6.58 -3.83 -33.38
N GLU A 127 -6.17 -3.62 -32.14
CA GLU A 127 -6.53 -4.56 -31.08
C GLU A 127 -8.06 -4.66 -30.89
N LYS A 128 -8.53 -5.88 -30.65
CA LYS A 128 -9.89 -6.13 -30.18
C LYS A 128 -9.89 -7.16 -29.06
N VAL A 129 -10.54 -6.81 -27.96
CA VAL A 129 -10.52 -7.58 -26.72
C VAL A 129 -11.69 -8.57 -26.67
N MET A 130 -11.45 -9.81 -26.23
CA MET A 130 -12.51 -10.78 -26.00
C MET A 130 -13.30 -10.44 -24.73
N PHE A 131 -12.62 -10.15 -23.61
CA PHE A 131 -13.22 -9.78 -22.32
C PHE A 131 -12.70 -8.45 -21.83
N PHE A 132 -13.60 -7.51 -21.60
CA PHE A 132 -13.29 -6.16 -21.18
C PHE A 132 -13.87 -5.89 -19.79
N PHE A 133 -13.05 -5.78 -18.79
CA PHE A 133 -13.47 -5.31 -17.47
C PHE A 133 -13.73 -3.80 -17.52
N ALA A 134 -14.99 -3.43 -17.30
CA ALA A 134 -15.49 -2.07 -17.52
C ALA A 134 -15.79 -1.34 -16.21
N GLY A 135 -15.50 -0.04 -16.17
CA GLY A 135 -15.72 0.79 -14.98
C GLY A 135 -17.20 1.11 -14.71
N ARG A 136 -18.07 0.99 -15.71
CA ARG A 136 -19.51 1.16 -15.57
C ARG A 136 -20.27 0.63 -16.78
N ARG A 137 -21.50 0.21 -16.55
CA ARG A 137 -22.47 -0.05 -17.61
C ARG A 137 -23.11 1.28 -18.09
N PRO A 138 -23.16 1.58 -19.38
CA PRO A 138 -23.84 2.77 -19.90
C PRO A 138 -25.33 2.74 -19.55
N GLN A 139 -25.87 3.82 -18.99
CA GLN A 139 -27.29 3.89 -18.58
C GLN A 139 -28.23 4.29 -19.71
N ASN A 140 -27.75 5.01 -20.74
CA ASN A 140 -28.56 5.39 -21.92
C ASN A 140 -27.68 5.80 -23.10
N SER A 141 -28.14 5.47 -24.31
CA SER A 141 -27.48 5.82 -25.58
C SER A 141 -27.56 7.31 -25.98
N GLN A 142 -28.24 8.16 -25.22
CA GLN A 142 -28.56 9.53 -25.62
C GLN A 142 -27.55 10.61 -25.19
N THR A 143 -26.58 10.28 -24.35
CA THR A 143 -25.53 11.24 -24.00
C THR A 143 -24.27 10.86 -24.73
N GLY A 144 -23.86 11.53 -25.76
CA GLY A 144 -22.69 11.31 -26.64
C GLY A 144 -21.34 10.85 -26.06
N ARG A 145 -21.34 10.12 -24.96
CA ARG A 145 -20.25 9.40 -24.34
C ARG A 145 -20.36 7.90 -24.62
N ASN A 146 -20.29 7.53 -25.88
CA ASN A 146 -20.36 6.13 -26.31
C ASN A 146 -19.12 5.28 -25.97
N ARG A 147 -18.22 5.77 -25.17
CA ARG A 147 -17.04 4.98 -24.76
C ARG A 147 -17.29 4.35 -23.41
N ILE A 148 -17.26 3.02 -23.37
CA ILE A 148 -17.22 2.27 -22.12
C ILE A 148 -15.85 2.50 -21.49
N PRO A 149 -15.78 3.04 -20.26
CA PRO A 149 -14.49 3.32 -19.63
C PRO A 149 -13.84 2.05 -19.10
N ASP A 150 -12.53 2.06 -18.99
CA ASP A 150 -11.78 1.07 -18.22
C ASP A 150 -12.30 0.98 -16.78
N ALA A 151 -12.05 -0.14 -16.15
CA ALA A 151 -12.50 -0.42 -14.79
C ALA A 151 -11.79 0.43 -13.73
N ASN A 152 -10.63 0.95 -14.02
CA ASN A 152 -9.81 1.75 -13.10
C ASN A 152 -10.13 3.26 -13.21
N PRO A 153 -10.16 4.02 -12.08
CA PRO A 153 -10.19 3.53 -10.71
C PRO A 153 -11.61 3.19 -10.24
N GLY A 154 -11.76 2.43 -9.16
CA GLY A 154 -13.05 2.26 -8.47
C GLY A 154 -13.87 1.04 -8.90
N THR A 155 -13.30 0.09 -9.64
CA THR A 155 -13.90 -1.21 -9.89
C THR A 155 -13.20 -2.28 -9.08
N PHE A 156 -13.93 -2.84 -8.13
CA PHE A 156 -13.46 -3.81 -7.15
C PHE A 156 -14.16 -5.15 -7.34
N TYR A 157 -13.53 -6.24 -6.89
CA TYR A 157 -14.07 -7.61 -6.84
C TYR A 157 -14.32 -8.31 -8.17
N SER A 158 -13.98 -7.71 -9.27
CA SER A 158 -14.15 -8.35 -10.58
C SER A 158 -13.09 -9.42 -10.79
N ALA A 159 -13.48 -10.58 -11.31
CA ALA A 159 -12.55 -11.67 -11.53
C ALA A 159 -12.97 -12.61 -12.65
N MET A 160 -12.00 -13.37 -13.14
CA MET A 160 -12.22 -14.53 -13.98
C MET A 160 -11.37 -15.68 -13.45
N ALA A 161 -11.99 -16.83 -13.18
CA ALA A 161 -11.29 -17.95 -12.57
C ALA A 161 -11.76 -19.30 -13.07
N ASN A 162 -10.84 -20.26 -13.11
CA ASN A 162 -11.08 -21.65 -13.50
C ASN A 162 -11.75 -21.79 -14.89
N VAL A 163 -11.26 -21.01 -15.85
CA VAL A 163 -11.69 -20.98 -17.25
C VAL A 163 -10.48 -20.89 -18.17
N ASP A 164 -10.58 -21.39 -19.40
CA ASP A 164 -9.52 -21.29 -20.40
C ASP A 164 -9.94 -20.39 -21.56
N LEU A 165 -8.97 -19.75 -22.22
CA LEU A 165 -9.17 -19.00 -23.46
C LEU A 165 -8.41 -19.64 -24.61
N GLU A 166 -9.04 -19.72 -25.78
CA GLU A 166 -8.44 -20.23 -27.00
C GLU A 166 -8.69 -19.27 -28.17
N VAL A 167 -7.63 -18.84 -28.83
CA VAL A 167 -7.67 -17.99 -30.03
C VAL A 167 -7.31 -18.82 -31.26
N GLU A 168 -8.31 -19.13 -32.09
CA GLU A 168 -8.10 -19.88 -33.33
C GLU A 168 -7.42 -19.03 -34.43
N PRO A 169 -6.81 -19.65 -35.48
CA PRO A 169 -6.07 -18.95 -36.54
C PRO A 169 -6.83 -17.80 -37.21
N GLY A 170 -6.10 -16.79 -37.69
CA GLY A 170 -6.65 -15.65 -38.44
C GLY A 170 -7.17 -14.49 -37.57
N ASN A 171 -6.76 -14.45 -36.28
CA ASN A 171 -7.13 -13.41 -35.34
C ASN A 171 -5.89 -12.70 -34.73
N PRO A 172 -4.97 -12.12 -35.53
CA PRO A 172 -3.73 -11.54 -35.02
C PRO A 172 -3.93 -10.25 -34.20
N GLY A 173 -5.08 -9.58 -34.29
CA GLY A 173 -5.43 -8.42 -33.45
C GLY A 173 -6.16 -8.79 -32.16
N ALA A 174 -6.32 -10.09 -31.86
CA ALA A 174 -7.01 -10.52 -30.68
C ALA A 174 -6.20 -10.23 -29.39
N VAL A 175 -6.91 -9.75 -28.38
CA VAL A 175 -6.47 -9.69 -26.99
C VAL A 175 -7.46 -10.51 -26.15
N GLY A 176 -6.94 -11.39 -25.29
CA GLY A 176 -7.80 -12.21 -24.44
C GLY A 176 -8.60 -11.37 -23.46
N VAL A 177 -7.92 -10.63 -22.59
CA VAL A 177 -8.53 -9.86 -21.51
C VAL A 177 -7.92 -8.48 -21.41
N ARG A 178 -8.78 -7.47 -21.24
CA ARG A 178 -8.39 -6.14 -20.75
C ARG A 178 -8.83 -6.01 -19.30
N ALA A 179 -7.86 -5.96 -18.40
CA ALA A 179 -8.07 -6.13 -16.96
C ALA A 179 -7.51 -4.95 -16.15
N ARG A 180 -7.76 -3.70 -16.61
CA ARG A 180 -7.36 -2.50 -15.89
C ARG A 180 -8.39 -2.16 -14.80
N TYR A 181 -8.34 -2.88 -13.69
CA TYR A 181 -9.26 -2.76 -12.57
C TYR A 181 -8.54 -2.36 -11.27
N ALA A 182 -9.32 -2.10 -10.22
CA ALA A 182 -8.85 -1.71 -8.90
C ALA A 182 -8.56 -2.93 -8.01
N GLN A 183 -8.42 -2.69 -6.71
CA GLN A 183 -8.06 -3.72 -5.74
C GLN A 183 -9.05 -4.89 -5.70
N HIS A 184 -8.57 -6.02 -5.23
CA HIS A 184 -9.37 -7.21 -4.99
C HIS A 184 -10.01 -7.77 -6.25
N CYS A 185 -9.29 -7.65 -7.34
CA CYS A 185 -9.62 -8.20 -8.65
C CYS A 185 -8.53 -9.17 -9.09
N PHE A 186 -8.89 -10.24 -9.77
CA PHE A 186 -7.89 -11.23 -10.17
C PHE A 186 -8.28 -12.05 -11.42
N LEU A 187 -7.25 -12.69 -11.98
CA LEU A 187 -7.37 -13.79 -12.93
C LEU A 187 -6.69 -15.02 -12.31
N ALA A 188 -7.36 -16.17 -12.23
CA ALA A 188 -6.78 -17.32 -11.56
C ALA A 188 -7.15 -18.67 -12.20
N HIS A 189 -6.23 -19.63 -12.15
CA HIS A 189 -6.43 -21.00 -12.62
C HIS A 189 -6.88 -21.06 -14.09
N MET A 190 -6.09 -20.47 -15.01
CA MET A 190 -6.47 -20.32 -16.42
C MET A 190 -5.35 -20.73 -17.35
N ASP A 191 -5.71 -21.28 -18.52
CA ASP A 191 -4.80 -21.44 -19.65
C ASP A 191 -5.21 -20.51 -20.79
N PHE A 192 -4.26 -19.72 -21.31
CA PHE A 192 -4.40 -18.88 -22.48
C PHE A 192 -3.71 -19.55 -23.67
N HIS A 193 -4.48 -20.18 -24.56
CA HIS A 193 -4.00 -20.70 -25.85
C HIS A 193 -4.09 -19.58 -26.90
N LEU A 194 -3.05 -18.74 -26.97
CA LEU A 194 -3.09 -17.47 -27.69
C LEU A 194 -2.90 -17.61 -29.23
N GLY A 195 -2.23 -18.66 -29.69
CA GLY A 195 -2.01 -18.85 -31.11
C GLY A 195 -1.46 -17.59 -31.80
N PRO A 196 -2.20 -16.99 -32.76
CA PRO A 196 -1.76 -15.78 -33.46
C PRO A 196 -2.00 -14.47 -32.69
N ALA A 197 -2.65 -14.46 -31.56
CA ALA A 197 -3.10 -13.27 -30.82
C ALA A 197 -1.99 -12.24 -30.55
N LEU A 198 -2.40 -10.99 -30.41
CA LEU A 198 -1.53 -9.89 -30.01
C LEU A 198 -1.06 -10.05 -28.57
N ALA A 199 -2.01 -10.27 -27.63
CA ALA A 199 -1.69 -10.47 -26.24
C ALA A 199 -2.74 -11.34 -25.51
N GLY A 200 -2.33 -11.97 -24.41
CA GLY A 200 -3.25 -12.62 -23.49
C GLY A 200 -3.94 -11.59 -22.61
N ILE A 201 -3.17 -10.75 -21.93
CA ILE A 201 -3.66 -9.64 -21.12
C ILE A 201 -3.11 -8.34 -21.69
N HIS A 202 -4.00 -7.35 -21.87
CA HIS A 202 -3.61 -5.96 -22.15
C HIS A 202 -4.16 -5.06 -21.05
N GLU A 203 -3.29 -4.18 -20.51
CA GLU A 203 -3.62 -3.33 -19.37
C GLU A 203 -4.09 -4.15 -18.16
N GLY A 204 -3.19 -4.94 -17.59
CA GLY A 204 -3.44 -5.73 -16.38
C GLY A 204 -3.19 -4.95 -15.10
N GLY A 205 -3.57 -5.54 -13.97
CA GLY A 205 -3.31 -5.04 -12.63
C GLY A 205 -3.75 -6.06 -11.56
N ASN A 206 -3.40 -5.81 -10.31
CA ASN A 206 -3.68 -6.67 -9.15
C ASN A 206 -3.11 -8.10 -9.30
N VAL A 207 -3.90 -9.14 -9.13
CA VAL A 207 -3.40 -10.51 -8.99
C VAL A 207 -3.67 -11.37 -10.22
N VAL A 208 -2.65 -12.10 -10.65
CA VAL A 208 -2.75 -13.20 -11.60
C VAL A 208 -2.11 -14.45 -10.95
N GLU A 209 -2.91 -15.48 -10.67
CA GLU A 209 -2.50 -16.68 -9.94
C GLU A 209 -2.67 -17.93 -10.76
N ASP A 210 -1.65 -18.78 -10.89
CA ASP A 210 -1.72 -20.07 -11.60
C ASP A 210 -2.32 -19.92 -13.01
N VAL A 211 -1.68 -19.05 -13.82
CA VAL A 211 -2.11 -18.78 -15.20
C VAL A 211 -0.98 -19.12 -16.18
N HIS A 212 -1.34 -19.86 -17.23
CA HIS A 212 -0.40 -20.35 -18.23
C HIS A 212 -0.65 -19.72 -19.60
N PHE A 213 0.36 -19.06 -20.16
CA PHE A 213 0.29 -18.38 -21.45
C PHE A 213 1.05 -19.16 -22.51
N LEU A 214 0.36 -19.61 -23.57
CA LEU A 214 0.90 -20.41 -24.66
C LEU A 214 0.78 -19.66 -26.00
N GLY A 215 1.91 -19.25 -26.58
CA GLY A 215 1.97 -18.51 -27.84
C GLY A 215 1.62 -17.02 -27.67
N GLY A 216 1.11 -16.40 -28.74
CA GLY A 216 0.84 -14.94 -28.77
C GLY A 216 2.07 -14.12 -29.23
N THR A 217 1.89 -12.84 -29.48
CA THR A 217 3.01 -11.91 -29.60
C THR A 217 3.59 -11.64 -28.23
N HIS A 218 2.73 -11.23 -27.30
CA HIS A 218 3.01 -11.12 -25.89
C HIS A 218 2.03 -12.00 -25.07
N ALA A 219 2.44 -12.44 -23.92
CA ALA A 219 1.49 -12.95 -22.91
C ALA A 219 0.78 -11.78 -22.23
N ILE A 220 1.57 -10.79 -21.80
CA ILE A 220 1.08 -9.59 -21.11
C ILE A 220 1.72 -8.36 -21.78
N TRP A 221 0.88 -7.37 -22.07
CA TRP A 221 1.27 -6.02 -22.43
C TRP A 221 0.52 -5.06 -21.51
N THR A 222 1.25 -4.30 -20.70
CA THR A 222 0.62 -3.51 -19.64
C THR A 222 1.34 -2.19 -19.38
N SER A 223 0.64 -1.29 -18.70
CA SER A 223 1.17 -0.01 -18.27
C SER A 223 0.75 0.27 -16.83
N LYS A 224 1.27 1.35 -16.26
CA LYS A 224 0.95 1.77 -14.89
C LYS A 224 -0.56 1.70 -14.62
N PRO A 225 -1.02 0.84 -13.70
CA PRO A 225 -2.37 0.93 -13.18
C PRO A 225 -2.51 2.22 -12.37
N SER A 226 -3.68 2.78 -12.32
CA SER A 226 -3.93 3.98 -11.51
C SER A 226 -4.83 3.59 -10.34
N PRO A 227 -4.63 4.15 -9.16
CA PRO A 227 -3.68 5.18 -8.74
C PRO A 227 -2.29 4.67 -8.33
N GLY A 228 -2.00 3.40 -8.33
CA GLY A 228 -0.70 2.89 -7.94
C GLY A 228 -0.77 1.48 -7.40
N TRP A 229 -1.82 0.73 -7.73
CA TRP A 229 -1.91 -0.68 -7.39
C TRP A 229 -0.94 -1.47 -8.22
N GLN A 230 -0.19 -2.31 -7.56
CA GLN A 230 0.82 -3.14 -8.19
C GLN A 230 0.19 -4.28 -8.99
N PHE A 231 1.01 -4.87 -9.83
CA PHE A 231 0.62 -6.02 -10.63
C PHE A 231 1.42 -7.24 -10.19
N THR A 232 0.76 -8.19 -9.56
CA THR A 232 1.39 -9.37 -8.94
C THR A 232 1.00 -10.65 -9.67
N LEU A 233 2.02 -11.39 -10.12
CA LEU A 233 1.85 -12.68 -10.77
C LEU A 233 2.48 -13.77 -9.90
N ILE A 234 1.71 -14.83 -9.59
CA ILE A 234 2.15 -15.94 -8.74
C ILE A 234 1.97 -17.26 -9.48
N ASP A 235 3.01 -18.07 -9.54
CA ASP A 235 2.99 -19.42 -10.16
C ASP A 235 2.56 -19.41 -11.64
N CYS A 236 2.86 -18.34 -12.37
CA CYS A 236 2.51 -18.19 -13.79
C CYS A 236 3.58 -18.78 -14.73
N SER A 237 3.16 -19.24 -15.92
CA SER A 237 4.09 -19.72 -16.94
C SER A 237 3.85 -19.08 -18.32
N PHE A 238 4.95 -18.91 -19.04
CA PHE A 238 5.02 -18.22 -20.34
C PHE A 238 5.79 -19.07 -21.32
N GLU A 239 5.14 -19.50 -22.39
CA GLU A 239 5.78 -20.38 -23.38
C GLU A 239 5.48 -19.97 -24.83
N GLY A 240 6.54 -19.79 -25.63
CA GLY A 240 6.42 -19.64 -27.07
C GLY A 240 5.86 -18.31 -27.56
N GLN A 241 5.95 -17.22 -26.77
CA GLN A 241 5.65 -15.87 -27.25
C GLN A 241 6.66 -15.47 -28.32
N ARG A 242 6.21 -14.68 -29.30
CA ARG A 242 7.04 -14.29 -30.47
C ARG A 242 7.97 -13.12 -30.20
N GLU A 243 7.65 -12.29 -29.21
CA GLU A 243 8.43 -11.17 -28.73
C GLU A 243 8.61 -11.29 -27.20
N ALA A 244 8.78 -10.19 -26.48
CA ALA A 244 8.85 -10.25 -25.03
C ALA A 244 7.58 -10.89 -24.44
N ALA A 245 7.74 -11.85 -23.53
CA ALA A 245 6.59 -12.47 -22.88
C ALA A 245 5.77 -11.44 -22.11
N ILE A 246 6.46 -10.55 -21.38
CA ILE A 246 5.85 -9.40 -20.71
C ILE A 246 6.51 -8.13 -21.27
N LEU A 247 5.69 -7.26 -21.86
CA LEU A 247 6.06 -5.91 -22.30
C LEU A 247 5.32 -4.92 -21.38
N GLU A 248 6.06 -4.01 -20.71
CA GLU A 248 5.43 -3.17 -19.69
C GLU A 248 6.14 -1.83 -19.48
N HIS A 249 5.49 -0.92 -18.76
CA HIS A 249 6.10 0.27 -18.18
C HIS A 249 5.36 0.72 -16.91
N GLU A 250 6.11 1.09 -15.87
CA GLU A 250 5.61 1.58 -14.58
C GLU A 250 4.47 0.71 -14.00
N ALA A 251 4.54 -0.60 -14.19
CA ALA A 251 3.47 -1.51 -13.78
C ALA A 251 3.54 -1.89 -12.29
N GLY A 252 4.64 -1.61 -11.60
CA GLY A 252 4.89 -2.08 -10.24
C GLY A 252 4.89 -3.60 -10.20
N LEU A 253 5.64 -4.23 -11.11
CA LEU A 253 5.50 -5.64 -11.44
C LEU A 253 6.17 -6.55 -10.42
N THR A 254 5.40 -7.42 -9.80
CA THR A 254 5.86 -8.46 -8.86
C THR A 254 5.64 -9.84 -9.44
N LEU A 255 6.72 -10.60 -9.65
CA LEU A 255 6.68 -11.96 -10.20
C LEU A 255 7.22 -12.97 -9.17
N ILE A 256 6.37 -13.88 -8.73
CA ILE A 256 6.72 -14.92 -7.77
C ILE A 256 6.67 -16.30 -8.45
N ARG A 257 7.80 -16.99 -8.49
CA ARG A 257 7.99 -18.30 -9.12
C ARG A 257 7.54 -18.36 -10.59
N PRO A 258 7.74 -17.30 -11.42
CA PRO A 258 7.36 -17.37 -12.83
C PRO A 258 8.26 -18.35 -13.59
N GLN A 259 7.70 -18.97 -14.64
CA GLN A 259 8.45 -19.85 -15.53
C GLN A 259 8.37 -19.33 -16.96
N PHE A 260 9.51 -19.09 -17.59
CA PHE A 260 9.60 -18.65 -19.00
C PHE A 260 10.34 -19.70 -19.79
N ARG A 261 9.74 -20.14 -20.90
CA ARG A 261 10.33 -21.13 -21.76
C ARG A 261 10.14 -20.82 -23.25
N ASN A 262 11.21 -20.95 -24.02
CA ASN A 262 11.19 -20.76 -25.48
C ASN A 262 10.57 -19.40 -25.88
N VAL A 263 11.07 -18.31 -25.25
CA VAL A 263 10.68 -16.94 -25.56
C VAL A 263 11.92 -16.09 -25.88
N PRO A 264 11.82 -15.02 -26.66
CA PRO A 264 12.95 -14.14 -26.92
C PRO A 264 13.43 -13.43 -25.65
N THR A 265 12.51 -12.84 -24.88
CA THR A 265 12.75 -12.06 -23.66
C THR A 265 11.64 -12.35 -22.65
N ALA A 266 11.99 -12.47 -21.37
CA ALA A 266 11.02 -12.70 -20.32
C ALA A 266 10.25 -11.41 -20.00
N VAL A 267 10.96 -10.32 -19.64
CA VAL A 267 10.37 -9.02 -19.33
C VAL A 267 11.15 -7.93 -20.06
N GLU A 268 10.45 -7.07 -20.75
CA GLU A 268 10.97 -5.85 -21.38
C GLU A 268 10.22 -4.64 -20.86
N ILE A 269 10.96 -3.72 -20.21
CA ILE A 269 10.44 -2.39 -19.88
C ILE A 269 10.52 -1.56 -21.17
N GLU A 270 9.42 -0.91 -21.56
CA GLU A 270 9.35 -0.11 -22.78
C GLU A 270 10.41 1.02 -22.81
N PRO A 271 10.89 1.41 -24.03
CA PRO A 271 11.84 2.51 -24.15
C PRO A 271 11.34 3.79 -23.47
N GLU A 272 12.26 4.53 -22.85
CA GLU A 272 12.02 5.80 -22.12
C GLU A 272 11.22 5.68 -20.82
N TRP A 273 10.88 4.46 -20.38
CA TRP A 273 10.18 4.20 -19.14
C TRP A 273 11.07 3.55 -18.07
N VAL A 274 10.58 3.52 -16.86
CA VAL A 274 11.15 2.89 -15.67
C VAL A 274 10.12 1.92 -15.08
N ASP A 275 10.52 1.07 -14.17
CA ASP A 275 9.59 0.25 -13.38
C ASP A 275 10.12 -0.07 -11.99
N GLU A 276 9.20 -0.52 -11.14
CA GLU A 276 9.41 -1.15 -9.84
C GLU A 276 9.31 -2.67 -10.04
N LEU A 277 10.32 -3.29 -10.64
CA LEU A 277 10.31 -4.72 -10.99
C LEU A 277 10.90 -5.58 -9.87
N TRP A 278 10.08 -6.43 -9.29
CA TRP A 278 10.50 -7.47 -8.35
C TRP A 278 10.25 -8.87 -8.92
N VAL A 279 11.29 -9.71 -9.01
CA VAL A 279 11.18 -11.10 -9.49
C VAL A 279 11.85 -12.04 -8.51
N LYS A 280 11.11 -13.05 -8.05
CA LYS A 280 11.61 -14.04 -7.10
C LYS A 280 11.41 -15.48 -7.58
N ASP A 281 12.48 -16.28 -7.45
CA ASP A 281 12.47 -17.73 -7.68
C ASP A 281 12.00 -18.12 -9.10
N ALA A 282 12.34 -17.29 -10.10
CA ALA A 282 12.00 -17.56 -11.49
C ALA A 282 12.80 -18.70 -12.09
N ARG A 283 12.20 -19.34 -13.11
CA ARG A 283 12.83 -20.34 -13.95
C ARG A 283 12.83 -19.89 -15.41
N LEU A 284 14.02 -19.79 -16.00
CA LEU A 284 14.21 -19.35 -17.38
C LEU A 284 14.86 -20.47 -18.20
N GLU A 285 14.21 -20.89 -19.30
CA GLU A 285 14.70 -21.95 -20.18
C GLU A 285 14.59 -21.56 -21.65
N ASP A 286 15.70 -21.75 -22.42
CA ASP A 286 15.73 -21.59 -23.86
C ASP A 286 15.31 -20.19 -24.34
N LEU A 287 15.90 -19.12 -23.78
CA LEU A 287 15.68 -17.74 -24.20
C LEU A 287 16.69 -17.33 -25.29
N SER A 288 16.18 -16.79 -26.40
CA SER A 288 17.04 -16.43 -27.54
C SER A 288 17.65 -15.03 -27.46
N GLY A 289 17.08 -14.14 -26.66
CA GLY A 289 17.54 -12.77 -26.40
C GLY A 289 17.95 -12.56 -24.95
N PRO A 290 18.14 -11.31 -24.52
CA PRO A 290 18.30 -10.99 -23.09
C PRO A 290 17.02 -11.33 -22.32
N ALA A 291 17.17 -11.98 -21.15
CA ALA A 291 15.98 -12.34 -20.37
C ALA A 291 15.25 -11.09 -19.84
N PHE A 292 15.99 -10.06 -19.42
CA PHE A 292 15.43 -8.80 -18.94
C PHE A 292 16.06 -7.62 -19.70
N ILE A 293 15.22 -6.65 -20.09
CA ILE A 293 15.68 -5.45 -20.82
C ILE A 293 15.16 -4.20 -20.09
N PHE A 294 16.08 -3.33 -19.68
CA PHE A 294 15.81 -2.08 -18.98
C PHE A 294 16.38 -0.87 -19.70
N GLY A 295 15.84 0.32 -19.46
CA GLY A 295 16.39 1.61 -19.91
C GLY A 295 16.56 2.58 -18.76
N ARG A 296 16.88 3.85 -19.11
CA ARG A 296 16.98 4.95 -18.15
C ARG A 296 17.88 4.68 -16.94
N GLU A 297 19.06 4.08 -17.20
CA GLU A 297 20.01 3.57 -16.20
C GLU A 297 20.44 4.57 -15.12
N LYS A 298 20.27 5.88 -15.36
CA LYS A 298 20.60 6.95 -14.41
C LYS A 298 19.37 7.53 -13.71
N SER A 299 18.20 6.95 -13.92
CA SER A 299 16.99 7.38 -13.23
C SER A 299 17.03 6.93 -11.78
N LEU A 300 16.68 7.81 -10.86
CA LEU A 300 16.50 7.46 -9.44
C LEU A 300 15.24 6.59 -9.23
N CYS A 301 14.33 6.59 -10.20
CA CYS A 301 13.07 5.85 -10.18
C CYS A 301 13.17 4.46 -10.84
N ASN A 302 14.37 3.96 -11.13
CA ASN A 302 14.57 2.56 -11.51
C ASN A 302 14.71 1.72 -10.24
N GLU A 303 13.79 0.80 -10.06
CA GLU A 303 13.71 -0.05 -8.87
C GLU A 303 13.66 -1.52 -9.31
N ILE A 304 14.82 -2.09 -9.65
CA ILE A 304 14.92 -3.43 -10.23
C ILE A 304 15.58 -4.39 -9.25
N ASN A 305 14.88 -5.41 -8.83
CA ASN A 305 15.42 -6.48 -7.99
C ASN A 305 14.94 -7.85 -8.45
N LEU A 306 15.88 -8.74 -8.76
CA LEU A 306 15.63 -10.09 -9.24
C LEU A 306 16.41 -11.08 -8.35
N GLU A 307 15.73 -11.99 -7.68
CA GLU A 307 16.33 -12.91 -6.70
C GLU A 307 16.01 -14.38 -6.98
N GLY A 308 17.01 -15.23 -6.83
CA GLY A 308 16.80 -16.68 -6.86
C GLY A 308 16.56 -17.28 -8.25
N ILE A 309 16.91 -16.59 -9.33
CA ILE A 309 16.57 -16.95 -10.70
C ILE A 309 17.44 -18.13 -11.20
N THR A 310 16.82 -19.19 -11.67
CA THR A 310 17.52 -20.34 -12.26
C THR A 310 17.39 -20.33 -13.78
N CYS A 311 18.51 -20.45 -14.48
CA CYS A 311 18.61 -20.30 -15.93
C CYS A 311 19.22 -21.54 -16.58
N HIS A 312 18.66 -21.96 -17.72
CA HIS A 312 19.20 -22.96 -18.64
C HIS A 312 19.12 -22.42 -20.07
N ASN A 313 20.24 -22.41 -20.76
CA ASN A 313 20.32 -21.91 -22.15
C ASN A 313 19.79 -20.46 -22.28
N VAL A 314 20.25 -19.55 -21.39
CA VAL A 314 19.94 -18.12 -21.38
C VAL A 314 21.26 -17.35 -21.50
N PRO A 315 21.74 -17.02 -22.71
CA PRO A 315 23.08 -16.49 -22.94
C PRO A 315 23.31 -15.11 -22.33
N VAL A 316 22.26 -14.30 -22.23
CA VAL A 316 22.30 -12.95 -21.66
C VAL A 316 21.19 -12.83 -20.63
N PHE A 317 21.57 -12.65 -19.38
CA PHE A 317 20.60 -12.51 -18.28
C PHE A 317 19.87 -11.16 -18.34
N ALA A 318 20.61 -10.06 -18.46
CA ALA A 318 20.02 -8.74 -18.54
C ALA A 318 20.77 -7.84 -19.53
N ALA A 319 20.08 -6.87 -20.08
CA ALA A 319 20.65 -5.83 -20.93
C ALA A 319 20.14 -4.43 -20.53
N LEU A 320 21.07 -3.49 -20.41
CA LEU A 320 20.80 -2.09 -20.20
C LEU A 320 20.84 -1.37 -21.55
N ARG A 321 19.76 -0.67 -21.91
CA ARG A 321 19.55 -0.10 -23.25
C ARG A 321 20.48 1.07 -23.54
N ASP A 322 20.64 1.98 -22.55
CA ASP A 322 21.33 3.25 -22.77
C ASP A 322 22.84 3.07 -22.96
N SER A 323 23.47 2.24 -22.13
CA SER A 323 24.90 1.94 -22.22
C SER A 323 25.23 0.78 -23.19
N GLY A 324 24.22 -0.03 -23.55
CA GLY A 324 24.44 -1.28 -24.26
C GLY A 324 25.09 -2.39 -23.41
N ARG A 325 25.22 -2.19 -22.10
CA ARG A 325 25.80 -3.17 -21.17
C ARG A 325 24.96 -4.42 -21.11
N ARG A 326 25.63 -5.58 -21.18
CA ARG A 326 24.98 -6.91 -21.14
C ARG A 326 25.61 -7.74 -20.04
N PHE A 327 24.76 -8.44 -19.30
CA PHE A 327 25.16 -9.36 -18.23
C PHE A 327 25.11 -10.79 -18.77
N ALA A 328 26.29 -11.28 -19.19
CA ALA A 328 26.40 -12.59 -19.82
C ALA A 328 26.28 -13.74 -18.82
N ALA A 329 25.75 -14.85 -19.30
CA ALA A 329 25.67 -16.11 -18.55
C ALA A 329 27.05 -16.60 -18.14
N PRO A 330 27.27 -17.02 -16.90
CA PRO A 330 28.54 -17.63 -16.47
C PRO A 330 28.68 -19.09 -16.95
N ALA A 331 27.60 -19.75 -17.35
CA ALA A 331 27.56 -21.13 -17.86
C ALA A 331 26.22 -21.38 -18.58
N GLU A 332 26.03 -22.55 -19.19
CA GLU A 332 24.78 -23.01 -19.82
C GLU A 332 23.66 -23.14 -18.77
N ILE A 333 23.98 -23.68 -17.58
CA ILE A 333 23.10 -23.77 -16.43
C ILE A 333 23.70 -22.95 -15.30
N TYR A 334 22.94 -21.99 -14.78
CA TYR A 334 23.38 -21.11 -13.70
C TYR A 334 22.23 -20.60 -12.84
N LYS A 335 22.59 -20.12 -11.65
CA LYS A 335 21.66 -19.42 -10.76
C LYS A 335 22.13 -17.98 -10.57
N VAL A 336 21.26 -17.03 -10.80
CA VAL A 336 21.41 -15.64 -10.34
C VAL A 336 20.84 -15.58 -8.93
N LYS A 337 21.71 -15.35 -7.97
CA LYS A 337 21.32 -15.18 -6.58
C LYS A 337 20.62 -13.83 -6.41
N THR A 338 21.25 -12.78 -6.98
CA THR A 338 20.75 -11.42 -6.91
C THR A 338 21.17 -10.65 -8.17
N PHE A 339 20.24 -9.97 -8.77
CA PHE A 339 20.49 -8.85 -9.67
C PHE A 339 19.70 -7.64 -9.15
N SER A 340 20.35 -6.51 -9.01
CA SER A 340 19.66 -5.27 -8.66
C SER A 340 20.21 -4.09 -9.44
N HIS A 341 19.34 -3.11 -9.72
CA HIS A 341 19.72 -1.87 -10.37
C HIS A 341 18.81 -0.73 -9.88
N GLY A 342 19.42 0.37 -9.49
CA GLY A 342 18.73 1.56 -9.02
C GLY A 342 19.45 2.24 -7.87
N LEU A 343 18.75 3.06 -7.10
CA LEU A 343 19.30 3.78 -5.96
C LEU A 343 19.44 2.85 -4.76
N HIS A 344 20.65 2.72 -4.23
CA HIS A 344 21.00 1.83 -3.13
C HIS A 344 21.42 2.60 -1.88
N TYR A 345 20.88 2.20 -0.74
CA TYR A 345 21.30 2.60 0.59
C TYR A 345 21.88 1.38 1.32
N ALA A 346 23.13 1.43 1.70
CA ALA A 346 23.76 0.34 2.45
C ALA A 346 23.21 0.22 3.89
N ASP A 347 22.75 1.31 4.47
CA ASP A 347 22.05 1.39 5.76
C ASP A 347 21.35 2.75 5.88
N THR A 348 20.50 2.95 6.90
CA THR A 348 19.96 4.28 7.25
C THR A 348 21.11 5.21 7.61
N GLY A 349 21.08 6.44 7.09
CA GLY A 349 22.15 7.43 7.28
C GLY A 349 23.39 7.25 6.40
N ALA A 350 23.41 6.26 5.50
CA ALA A 350 24.42 6.15 4.44
C ALA A 350 24.06 7.02 3.24
N ASP A 351 25.07 7.54 2.54
CA ASP A 351 24.86 8.22 1.26
C ASP A 351 24.42 7.21 0.19
N PRO A 352 23.40 7.53 -0.62
CA PRO A 352 22.93 6.62 -1.66
C PRO A 352 23.79 6.70 -2.93
N GLU A 353 23.88 5.58 -3.63
CA GLU A 353 24.50 5.51 -4.96
C GLU A 353 23.61 4.72 -5.93
N ILE A 354 23.63 5.10 -7.22
CA ILE A 354 23.01 4.24 -8.25
C ILE A 354 23.96 3.10 -8.55
N GLU A 355 23.55 1.89 -8.19
CA GLU A 355 24.37 0.70 -8.32
C GLU A 355 23.72 -0.35 -9.23
N THR A 356 24.56 -1.27 -9.73
CA THR A 356 24.09 -2.47 -10.42
C THR A 356 24.86 -3.65 -9.87
N HIS A 357 24.19 -4.55 -9.21
CA HIS A 357 24.75 -5.80 -8.69
C HIS A 357 24.35 -6.98 -9.56
N PHE A 358 25.26 -7.89 -9.81
CA PHE A 358 24.99 -9.15 -10.51
C PHE A 358 25.79 -10.28 -9.87
N ASP A 359 25.13 -11.07 -9.05
CA ASP A 359 25.70 -12.25 -8.39
C ASP A 359 25.13 -13.51 -9.02
N ALA A 360 25.93 -14.18 -9.85
CA ALA A 360 25.53 -15.37 -10.57
C ALA A 360 26.61 -16.46 -10.51
N ALA A 361 26.19 -17.71 -10.33
CA ALA A 361 27.08 -18.85 -10.23
C ALA A 361 26.62 -20.02 -11.11
N PRO A 362 27.58 -20.77 -11.73
CA PRO A 362 27.28 -22.00 -12.46
C PRO A 362 26.60 -23.06 -11.61
N LEU A 363 25.71 -23.84 -12.21
CA LEU A 363 25.13 -25.04 -11.61
C LEU A 363 25.50 -26.27 -12.43
N ALA A 364 25.60 -27.42 -11.77
CA ALA A 364 25.91 -28.71 -12.42
C ALA A 364 24.68 -29.30 -13.16
N ALA A 365 23.48 -28.97 -12.71
CA ALA A 365 22.20 -29.38 -13.30
C ALA A 365 21.09 -28.43 -12.88
N MET A 366 20.00 -28.41 -13.66
CA MET A 366 18.80 -27.67 -13.28
C MET A 366 18.19 -28.26 -12.02
N PRO A 367 17.99 -27.47 -10.95
CA PRO A 367 17.24 -27.91 -9.78
C PRO A 367 15.74 -28.01 -10.13
N PRO A 368 14.93 -28.72 -9.33
CA PRO A 368 13.48 -28.65 -9.46
C PRO A 368 13.00 -27.19 -9.28
N ALA A 369 11.86 -26.86 -9.90
CA ALA A 369 11.22 -25.59 -9.65
C ALA A 369 10.86 -25.43 -8.17
N VAL A 370 10.90 -24.21 -7.67
CA VAL A 370 10.43 -23.90 -6.30
C VAL A 370 8.94 -24.19 -6.23
N ALA A 371 8.54 -24.98 -5.24
CA ALA A 371 7.13 -25.34 -5.06
C ALA A 371 6.30 -24.13 -4.60
N SER A 372 5.03 -24.11 -4.99
CA SER A 372 4.09 -23.11 -4.46
C SER A 372 3.93 -23.25 -2.95
N ASP A 373 3.83 -22.14 -2.29
CA ASP A 373 3.49 -22.02 -0.86
C ASP A 373 2.02 -21.68 -0.62
N LEU A 374 1.22 -21.67 -1.67
CA LEU A 374 -0.23 -21.55 -1.57
C LEU A 374 -0.84 -22.90 -1.17
N ALA A 375 -1.63 -22.88 -0.09
CA ALA A 375 -2.22 -24.09 0.43
C ALA A 375 -3.34 -24.61 -0.49
N ALA A 376 -3.27 -25.89 -0.86
CA ALA A 376 -4.31 -26.51 -1.66
C ALA A 376 -5.63 -26.64 -0.87
N LEU A 377 -6.76 -26.32 -1.50
CA LEU A 377 -8.07 -26.55 -0.94
C LEU A 377 -8.37 -28.06 -0.84
N PRO A 378 -9.15 -28.49 0.16
CA PRO A 378 -9.66 -29.85 0.18
C PRO A 378 -10.53 -30.13 -1.07
N PRO A 379 -10.67 -31.40 -1.50
CA PRO A 379 -11.48 -31.73 -2.67
C PRO A 379 -12.91 -31.16 -2.56
N CYS A 380 -13.40 -30.59 -3.65
CA CYS A 380 -14.67 -29.86 -3.71
C CYS A 380 -15.88 -30.69 -3.26
N ASP A 381 -15.84 -32.02 -3.43
CA ASP A 381 -16.88 -32.96 -2.97
C ASP A 381 -16.96 -33.15 -1.45
N THR A 382 -15.95 -32.63 -0.73
CA THR A 382 -15.91 -32.64 0.74
C THR A 382 -16.48 -31.37 1.37
N TRP A 383 -16.86 -30.37 0.56
CA TRP A 383 -17.35 -29.11 1.07
C TRP A 383 -18.82 -29.19 1.51
N ALA A 384 -19.08 -28.84 2.76
CA ALA A 384 -20.44 -28.75 3.25
C ALA A 384 -21.02 -27.36 3.01
N ASN A 385 -22.17 -27.27 2.36
CA ASN A 385 -22.84 -25.99 2.14
C ASN A 385 -23.44 -25.49 3.47
N LEU A 386 -23.03 -24.32 3.91
CA LEU A 386 -23.43 -23.77 5.20
C LEU A 386 -24.95 -23.53 5.31
N ARG A 387 -25.64 -23.23 4.18
CA ARG A 387 -27.09 -23.05 4.18
C ARG A 387 -27.82 -24.36 4.42
N ASP A 388 -27.30 -25.47 3.94
CA ASP A 388 -27.89 -26.82 4.17
C ASP A 388 -27.71 -27.24 5.65
N LEU A 389 -26.75 -26.62 6.35
CA LEU A 389 -26.48 -26.81 7.79
C LEU A 389 -27.29 -25.86 8.67
N GLY A 390 -28.16 -25.03 8.09
CA GLY A 390 -29.17 -24.24 8.80
C GLY A 390 -28.93 -22.73 8.81
N ALA A 391 -27.77 -22.23 8.39
CA ALA A 391 -27.52 -20.80 8.27
C ALA A 391 -28.39 -20.17 7.16
N LYS A 392 -28.88 -18.96 7.40
CA LYS A 392 -29.75 -18.24 6.44
C LYS A 392 -28.98 -17.34 5.51
N GLY A 393 -27.99 -16.59 6.00
CA GLY A 393 -27.24 -15.60 5.23
C GLY A 393 -28.15 -14.54 4.59
N ASP A 394 -29.24 -14.19 5.25
CA ASP A 394 -30.25 -13.23 4.79
C ASP A 394 -29.97 -11.79 5.21
N GLY A 395 -28.98 -11.58 6.08
CA GLY A 395 -28.59 -10.27 6.62
C GLY A 395 -29.32 -9.84 7.90
N TYR A 396 -30.21 -10.69 8.43
CA TYR A 396 -31.07 -10.36 9.57
C TYR A 396 -31.13 -11.47 10.62
N THR A 397 -31.16 -12.73 10.18
CA THR A 397 -31.22 -13.89 11.07
C THR A 397 -29.87 -14.11 11.74
N ASP A 398 -29.88 -14.37 13.05
CA ASP A 398 -28.67 -14.75 13.79
C ASP A 398 -28.23 -16.17 13.38
N ASP A 399 -27.14 -16.25 12.63
CA ASP A 399 -26.53 -17.47 12.15
C ASP A 399 -25.43 -18.03 13.09
N THR A 400 -25.21 -17.42 14.27
CA THR A 400 -24.10 -17.77 15.18
C THR A 400 -24.08 -19.24 15.54
N GLU A 401 -25.21 -19.79 16.02
CA GLU A 401 -25.31 -21.20 16.44
C GLU A 401 -25.13 -22.16 15.26
N ALA A 402 -25.77 -21.88 14.12
CA ALA A 402 -25.63 -22.68 12.92
C ALA A 402 -24.18 -22.73 12.43
N PHE A 403 -23.50 -21.58 12.43
CA PHE A 403 -22.10 -21.48 12.04
C PHE A 403 -21.16 -22.23 12.97
N GLN A 404 -21.30 -22.04 14.30
CA GLN A 404 -20.47 -22.73 15.28
C GLN A 404 -20.66 -24.26 15.22
N LYS A 405 -21.91 -24.73 15.06
CA LYS A 405 -22.20 -26.15 14.87
C LYS A 405 -21.60 -26.71 13.58
N ALA A 406 -21.67 -25.95 12.48
CA ALA A 406 -21.05 -26.33 11.21
C ALA A 406 -19.52 -26.47 11.36
N ILE A 407 -18.85 -25.49 11.98
CA ILE A 407 -17.41 -25.53 12.26
C ILE A 407 -17.07 -26.77 13.12
N ALA A 408 -17.86 -27.06 14.12
CA ALA A 408 -17.61 -28.21 15.02
C ALA A 408 -17.69 -29.57 14.32
N THR A 409 -18.46 -29.68 13.24
CA THR A 409 -18.80 -30.96 12.61
C THR A 409 -18.17 -31.18 11.23
N HIS A 410 -17.77 -30.10 10.52
CA HIS A 410 -17.22 -30.18 9.16
C HIS A 410 -15.88 -29.48 9.08
N ARG A 411 -14.95 -30.05 8.31
CA ARG A 411 -13.63 -29.44 8.08
C ARG A 411 -13.73 -28.29 7.06
N ALA A 412 -14.41 -28.53 5.93
CA ALA A 412 -14.54 -27.56 4.86
C ALA A 412 -16.00 -27.09 4.74
N LEU A 413 -16.19 -25.78 4.82
CA LEU A 413 -17.49 -25.12 4.74
C LEU A 413 -17.52 -24.19 3.52
N TYR A 414 -18.46 -24.44 2.62
CA TYR A 414 -18.79 -23.54 1.52
C TYR A 414 -19.89 -22.56 1.96
N LEU A 415 -19.61 -21.28 1.80
CA LEU A 415 -20.51 -20.17 2.10
C LEU A 415 -21.04 -19.58 0.79
N PRO A 416 -22.22 -19.96 0.32
CA PRO A 416 -22.88 -19.30 -0.82
C PRO A 416 -23.08 -17.81 -0.55
N SER A 417 -23.24 -17.02 -1.61
CA SER A 417 -23.50 -15.57 -1.51
C SER A 417 -24.60 -15.26 -0.52
N GLY A 418 -24.30 -14.45 0.47
CA GLY A 418 -25.20 -14.08 1.56
C GLY A 418 -24.52 -13.18 2.60
N PHE A 419 -25.34 -12.63 3.48
CA PHE A 419 -24.93 -11.82 4.62
C PHE A 419 -25.23 -12.62 5.91
N TYR A 420 -24.20 -13.24 6.47
CA TYR A 420 -24.33 -14.12 7.65
C TYR A 420 -24.11 -13.30 8.92
N VAL A 421 -25.21 -13.01 9.62
CA VAL A 421 -25.16 -12.22 10.87
C VAL A 421 -24.76 -13.10 12.04
N VAL A 422 -23.76 -12.66 12.79
CA VAL A 422 -23.28 -13.38 13.99
C VAL A 422 -23.09 -12.41 15.16
N HIS A 423 -23.34 -12.86 16.39
CA HIS A 423 -23.27 -12.04 17.60
C HIS A 423 -22.17 -12.48 18.57
N ASP A 424 -21.38 -13.45 18.20
CA ASP A 424 -20.27 -13.96 19.00
C ASP A 424 -19.11 -14.44 18.12
N THR A 425 -17.97 -14.70 18.74
CA THR A 425 -16.77 -15.18 18.06
C THR A 425 -16.99 -16.51 17.37
N LEU A 426 -16.63 -16.61 16.11
CA LEU A 426 -16.51 -17.87 15.38
C LEU A 426 -15.12 -18.45 15.63
N THR A 427 -15.03 -19.43 16.50
CA THR A 427 -13.77 -20.10 16.82
C THR A 427 -13.56 -21.27 15.87
N LEU A 428 -12.50 -21.21 15.07
CA LEU A 428 -12.15 -22.25 14.12
C LEU A 428 -11.52 -23.47 14.83
N ARG A 429 -11.72 -24.65 14.29
CA ARG A 429 -10.88 -25.81 14.60
C ARG A 429 -9.52 -25.67 13.92
N PRO A 430 -8.47 -26.37 14.40
CA PRO A 430 -7.13 -26.24 13.80
C PRO A 430 -7.03 -26.55 12.29
N ASP A 431 -8.03 -27.22 11.75
CA ASP A 431 -8.07 -27.66 10.35
C ASP A 431 -9.25 -27.10 9.55
N THR A 432 -9.99 -26.12 10.09
CA THR A 432 -11.18 -25.55 9.44
C THR A 432 -10.79 -24.79 8.17
N VAL A 433 -11.55 -25.04 7.10
CA VAL A 433 -11.47 -24.34 5.82
C VAL A 433 -12.80 -23.63 5.55
N LEU A 434 -12.79 -22.31 5.37
CA LEU A 434 -13.95 -21.50 5.00
C LEU A 434 -13.80 -21.01 3.56
N ILE A 435 -14.79 -21.26 2.72
CA ILE A 435 -14.74 -21.00 1.28
C ILE A 435 -15.94 -20.19 0.85
N GLY A 436 -15.69 -18.97 0.41
CA GLY A 436 -16.61 -18.15 -0.39
C GLY A 436 -16.07 -17.97 -1.81
N LEU A 437 -16.84 -17.34 -2.67
CA LEU A 437 -16.44 -17.04 -4.04
C LEU A 437 -16.40 -15.54 -4.36
N HIS A 438 -16.80 -14.71 -3.41
CA HIS A 438 -16.88 -13.25 -3.65
C HIS A 438 -17.05 -12.51 -2.33
N PRO A 439 -16.03 -11.83 -1.80
CA PRO A 439 -16.06 -11.24 -0.46
C PRO A 439 -17.06 -10.08 -0.29
N GLY A 440 -17.40 -9.38 -1.37
CA GLY A 440 -18.47 -8.37 -1.34
C GLY A 440 -19.89 -8.97 -1.33
N ALA A 441 -20.06 -10.18 -1.84
CA ALA A 441 -21.36 -10.88 -1.90
C ALA A 441 -21.54 -11.94 -0.80
N THR A 442 -20.45 -12.41 -0.19
CA THR A 442 -20.43 -13.37 0.91
C THR A 442 -19.78 -12.72 2.11
N GLN A 443 -20.58 -12.27 3.08
CA GLN A 443 -20.07 -11.53 4.24
C GLN A 443 -20.49 -12.19 5.55
N ILE A 444 -19.58 -12.23 6.52
CA ILE A 444 -19.87 -12.52 7.94
C ILE A 444 -19.94 -11.18 8.66
N ILE A 445 -21.08 -10.88 9.28
CA ILE A 445 -21.40 -9.57 9.81
C ILE A 445 -21.61 -9.62 11.31
N LEU A 446 -20.88 -8.80 12.04
CA LEU A 446 -21.13 -8.46 13.43
C LEU A 446 -21.92 -7.14 13.46
N PRO A 447 -23.20 -7.13 13.88
CA PRO A 447 -23.99 -5.89 13.94
C PRO A 447 -23.40 -4.85 14.89
N ASP A 448 -23.70 -3.57 14.64
CA ASP A 448 -23.38 -2.49 15.57
C ASP A 448 -23.96 -2.75 16.97
N ASP A 449 -23.31 -2.22 17.99
CA ASP A 449 -23.71 -2.30 19.39
C ASP A 449 -23.91 -3.72 19.91
N THR A 450 -23.25 -4.72 19.32
CA THR A 450 -23.30 -6.10 19.83
C THR A 450 -22.76 -6.16 21.26
N PRO A 451 -23.56 -6.55 22.27
CA PRO A 451 -23.21 -6.39 23.69
C PRO A 451 -21.89 -7.03 24.11
N ALA A 452 -21.55 -8.18 23.52
CA ALA A 452 -20.33 -8.92 23.82
C ALA A 452 -19.04 -8.17 23.38
N TYR A 453 -19.15 -7.16 22.51
CA TYR A 453 -18.05 -6.39 21.94
C TYR A 453 -18.00 -4.96 22.45
N GLN A 454 -18.85 -4.62 23.40
CA GLN A 454 -18.92 -3.29 23.99
C GLN A 454 -18.03 -3.14 25.23
N GLY A 455 -17.88 -1.88 25.68
CA GLY A 455 -17.13 -1.51 26.88
C GLY A 455 -15.61 -1.45 26.66
N ILE A 456 -14.90 -1.39 27.77
CA ILE A 456 -13.42 -1.40 27.82
C ILE A 456 -12.97 -2.80 28.19
N GLY A 457 -11.93 -3.30 27.52
CA GLY A 457 -11.37 -4.64 27.82
C GLY A 457 -10.53 -5.19 26.70
N SER A 458 -10.13 -6.44 26.85
CA SER A 458 -9.35 -7.18 25.83
C SER A 458 -10.08 -7.24 24.49
N PRO A 459 -9.35 -7.34 23.38
CA PRO A 459 -9.95 -7.54 22.07
C PRO A 459 -10.83 -8.78 22.04
N LYS A 460 -11.86 -8.76 21.21
CA LYS A 460 -12.74 -9.89 20.95
C LYS A 460 -12.87 -10.08 19.45
N ALA A 461 -12.48 -11.25 18.97
CA ALA A 461 -12.45 -11.54 17.56
C ALA A 461 -13.85 -11.86 17.01
N LEU A 462 -14.15 -11.44 15.78
CA LEU A 462 -15.25 -12.02 15.00
C LEU A 462 -14.88 -13.44 14.54
N LEU A 463 -13.67 -13.60 13.97
CA LEU A 463 -13.11 -14.89 13.55
C LEU A 463 -11.82 -15.16 14.32
N ALA A 464 -11.71 -16.31 14.97
CA ALA A 464 -10.50 -16.71 15.71
C ALA A 464 -9.93 -18.03 15.18
N ALA A 465 -8.71 -17.98 14.64
CA ALA A 465 -7.95 -19.16 14.25
C ALA A 465 -7.04 -19.60 15.40
N PRO A 466 -7.06 -20.88 15.80
CA PRO A 466 -6.32 -21.36 16.96
C PRO A 466 -4.83 -21.47 16.70
N GLN A 467 -4.04 -21.41 17.75
CA GLN A 467 -2.58 -21.50 17.70
C GLN A 467 -2.11 -22.79 16.99
N GLY A 468 -1.17 -22.62 16.06
CA GLY A 468 -0.58 -23.71 15.28
C GLY A 468 -1.53 -24.39 14.28
N GLY A 469 -2.72 -23.84 14.07
CA GLY A 469 -3.68 -24.39 13.09
C GLY A 469 -3.17 -24.29 11.65
N SER A 470 -3.79 -25.09 10.75
CA SER A 470 -3.59 -25.04 9.30
C SER A 470 -4.88 -24.55 8.59
N ASN A 471 -5.41 -23.46 9.12
CA ASN A 471 -6.68 -22.90 8.67
C ASN A 471 -6.56 -22.27 7.28
N ILE A 472 -7.61 -22.38 6.48
CA ILE A 472 -7.73 -21.70 5.19
C ILE A 472 -9.02 -20.90 5.18
N VAL A 473 -8.93 -19.63 4.78
CA VAL A 473 -10.10 -18.75 4.60
C VAL A 473 -9.96 -18.08 3.24
N ILE A 474 -10.96 -18.27 2.37
CA ILE A 474 -10.92 -17.75 1.00
C ILE A 474 -12.26 -17.16 0.56
N GLY A 475 -12.21 -16.03 -0.17
CA GLY A 475 -13.35 -15.46 -0.91
C GLY A 475 -14.47 -14.90 -0.04
N ILE A 476 -14.18 -14.45 1.20
CA ILE A 476 -15.20 -13.95 2.13
C ILE A 476 -14.87 -12.55 2.67
N GLY A 477 -15.93 -11.79 3.00
CA GLY A 477 -15.84 -10.52 3.71
C GLY A 477 -16.09 -10.69 5.21
N LEU A 478 -15.30 -10.02 6.04
CA LEU A 478 -15.48 -9.94 7.49
C LEU A 478 -15.84 -8.49 7.84
N TYR A 479 -17.02 -8.28 8.41
CA TYR A 479 -17.51 -6.94 8.75
C TYR A 479 -17.85 -6.85 10.24
N VAL A 480 -17.09 -6.05 10.97
CA VAL A 480 -17.28 -5.86 12.43
C VAL A 480 -18.07 -4.60 12.77
N SER A 481 -18.68 -3.95 11.78
CA SER A 481 -19.41 -2.68 11.92
C SER A 481 -18.54 -1.58 12.53
N GLY A 482 -19.09 -0.49 13.01
CA GLY A 482 -18.37 0.64 13.57
C GLY A 482 -18.40 0.71 15.09
N ASN A 483 -19.55 0.43 15.70
CA ASN A 483 -19.78 0.63 17.15
C ASN A 483 -19.41 -0.57 18.04
N ASN A 484 -18.46 -1.38 17.63
CA ASN A 484 -18.00 -2.54 18.41
C ASN A 484 -16.55 -2.31 18.88
N ARG A 485 -16.36 -1.54 19.94
CA ARG A 485 -15.07 -1.01 20.42
C ARG A 485 -14.00 -2.06 20.65
N ARG A 486 -14.41 -3.27 21.05
CA ARG A 486 -13.51 -4.39 21.37
C ARG A 486 -13.29 -5.32 20.18
N ALA A 487 -13.89 -5.04 19.02
CA ALA A 487 -13.81 -5.92 17.88
C ALA A 487 -12.41 -5.92 17.23
N THR A 488 -11.96 -7.12 16.85
CA THR A 488 -10.99 -7.37 15.79
C THR A 488 -11.66 -8.32 14.80
N ALA A 489 -11.51 -8.08 13.49
CA ALA A 489 -12.25 -8.91 12.54
C ALA A 489 -11.66 -10.32 12.45
N ALA A 490 -10.34 -10.46 12.45
CA ALA A 490 -9.68 -11.76 12.55
C ALA A 490 -8.54 -11.72 13.57
N LEU A 491 -8.57 -12.63 14.53
CA LEU A 491 -7.44 -12.99 15.40
C LEU A 491 -6.81 -14.26 14.84
N TRP A 492 -5.59 -14.16 14.33
CA TRP A 492 -4.94 -15.24 13.60
C TRP A 492 -3.71 -15.76 14.34
N GLN A 493 -3.85 -16.90 14.97
CA GLN A 493 -2.76 -17.60 15.65
C GLN A 493 -2.37 -18.89 14.92
N ALA A 494 -2.97 -19.13 13.73
CA ALA A 494 -2.67 -20.31 12.93
C ALA A 494 -1.23 -20.28 12.40
N GLY A 495 -0.62 -21.46 12.25
CA GLY A 495 0.80 -21.60 11.93
C GLY A 495 1.14 -21.38 10.45
N SER A 496 2.39 -21.65 10.09
CA SER A 496 2.96 -21.37 8.74
C SER A 496 2.28 -22.11 7.57
N ASN A 497 1.48 -23.15 7.83
CA ASN A 497 0.70 -23.87 6.83
C ASN A 497 -0.74 -23.34 6.67
N SER A 498 -1.06 -22.23 7.26
CA SER A 498 -2.36 -21.57 7.13
C SER A 498 -2.38 -20.59 5.96
N MET A 499 -3.58 -20.23 5.50
CA MET A 499 -3.73 -19.30 4.38
C MET A 499 -5.01 -18.46 4.49
N MET A 500 -4.88 -17.18 4.16
CA MET A 500 -6.00 -16.32 3.72
C MET A 500 -5.79 -15.91 2.27
N ASN A 501 -6.84 -16.04 1.44
CA ASN A 501 -6.80 -15.59 0.05
C ASN A 501 -8.14 -14.95 -0.32
N ASP A 502 -8.10 -13.82 -1.04
CA ASP A 502 -9.32 -13.11 -1.44
C ASP A 502 -10.23 -12.77 -0.26
N VAL A 503 -9.65 -12.25 0.85
CA VAL A 503 -10.40 -11.87 2.05
C VAL A 503 -10.43 -10.36 2.19
N ARG A 504 -11.62 -9.82 2.44
CA ARG A 504 -11.79 -8.40 2.70
C ARG A 504 -12.22 -8.14 4.13
N PHE A 505 -11.53 -7.22 4.80
CA PHE A 505 -11.89 -6.70 6.12
C PHE A 505 -12.72 -5.44 5.95
N LEU A 506 -14.03 -5.56 6.04
CA LEU A 506 -15.00 -4.52 5.75
C LEU A 506 -15.15 -3.54 6.91
N GLY A 507 -15.39 -2.27 6.60
CA GLY A 507 -15.68 -1.25 7.61
C GLY A 507 -15.68 0.17 7.04
N GLY A 508 -16.79 0.86 7.05
CA GLY A 508 -16.90 2.18 6.42
C GLY A 508 -16.60 2.14 4.91
N HIS A 509 -16.01 3.22 4.40
CA HIS A 509 -15.53 3.36 3.01
C HIS A 509 -16.44 2.70 1.94
N GLY A 510 -17.76 2.90 2.06
CA GLY A 510 -18.74 2.36 1.10
C GLY A 510 -18.99 0.86 1.16
N THR A 511 -18.68 0.19 2.28
CA THR A 511 -19.01 -1.22 2.50
C THR A 511 -20.48 -1.52 2.18
N PRO A 512 -20.79 -2.53 1.31
CA PRO A 512 -22.16 -2.91 1.01
C PRO A 512 -22.88 -3.49 2.23
N LEU A 513 -24.09 -3.02 2.50
CA LEU A 513 -24.95 -3.49 3.59
C LEU A 513 -26.09 -4.38 3.10
N PRO A 514 -26.71 -5.20 3.98
CA PRO A 514 -27.79 -6.12 3.60
C PRO A 514 -29.02 -5.44 2.97
N ASP A 515 -29.33 -4.20 3.34
CA ASP A 515 -30.43 -3.41 2.81
C ASP A 515 -30.13 -2.75 1.44
N GLY A 516 -28.93 -2.98 0.89
CA GLY A 516 -28.46 -2.42 -0.36
C GLY A 516 -27.90 -1.01 -0.26
N SER A 517 -27.84 -0.43 0.91
CA SER A 517 -27.12 0.81 1.19
C SER A 517 -25.61 0.56 1.32
N ARG A 518 -24.84 1.61 1.59
CA ARG A 518 -23.41 1.51 1.87
C ARG A 518 -23.10 2.21 3.17
N ALA A 519 -22.23 1.61 3.97
CA ALA A 519 -21.67 2.26 5.15
C ALA A 519 -20.81 3.46 4.73
N ASN A 520 -20.96 4.57 5.44
CA ASN A 520 -20.13 5.75 5.24
C ASN A 520 -19.07 5.84 6.34
N PRO A 521 -17.89 6.38 6.04
CA PRO A 521 -16.86 6.63 7.04
C PRO A 521 -17.36 7.56 8.14
N TYR A 522 -17.05 7.27 9.39
CA TYR A 522 -17.38 8.12 10.53
C TYR A 522 -16.35 8.07 11.67
N ASN A 523 -15.13 7.62 11.39
CA ASN A 523 -14.05 7.55 12.37
C ASN A 523 -13.81 8.86 13.13
N ASN A 524 -14.02 10.02 12.47
CA ASN A 524 -13.90 11.33 13.10
C ASN A 524 -15.03 11.65 14.08
N SER A 525 -16.15 10.93 14.06
CA SER A 525 -17.29 11.20 14.94
C SER A 525 -17.21 10.46 16.26
N HIS A 526 -16.46 9.37 16.36
CA HIS A 526 -16.35 8.58 17.59
C HIS A 526 -15.55 9.28 18.67
N THR A 527 -14.42 9.83 18.31
CA THR A 527 -13.54 10.54 19.22
C THR A 527 -14.16 11.87 19.64
N ALA A 528 -15.05 12.45 18.82
CA ALA A 528 -15.72 13.73 19.02
C ALA A 528 -17.10 13.63 19.69
N ASP A 529 -17.61 12.45 19.99
CA ASP A 529 -18.93 12.33 20.60
C ASP A 529 -18.97 13.20 21.88
N PRO A 530 -19.94 14.13 22.01
CA PRO A 530 -20.06 14.98 23.17
C PRO A 530 -20.31 14.18 24.47
N ASP A 531 -20.87 12.98 24.38
CA ASP A 531 -21.00 12.07 25.50
C ASP A 531 -19.67 11.31 25.73
N PRO A 532 -18.92 11.60 26.81
CA PRO A 532 -17.64 10.96 27.07
C PRO A 532 -17.74 9.44 27.26
N THR A 533 -18.93 8.90 27.57
CA THR A 533 -19.13 7.46 27.69
C THR A 533 -19.22 6.76 26.35
N ARG A 534 -19.46 7.52 25.28
CA ARG A 534 -19.50 7.04 23.90
C ARG A 534 -18.21 7.33 23.13
N ARG A 535 -17.29 8.09 23.73
CA ARG A 535 -16.00 8.34 23.10
C ARG A 535 -15.16 7.08 23.08
N TRP A 536 -14.60 6.81 21.93
CA TRP A 536 -13.62 5.77 21.74
C TRP A 536 -12.77 6.11 20.51
N ASP A 537 -11.54 5.64 20.49
CA ASP A 537 -10.59 6.03 19.47
C ASP A 537 -10.75 5.17 18.21
N SER A 538 -10.65 3.86 18.39
CA SER A 538 -10.70 2.90 17.27
C SER A 538 -11.09 1.52 17.77
N GLN A 539 -11.49 0.66 16.85
CA GLN A 539 -11.52 -0.79 17.08
C GLN A 539 -10.08 -1.33 17.12
N TYR A 540 -9.93 -2.57 17.53
CA TYR A 540 -8.69 -3.31 17.40
C TYR A 540 -8.36 -3.57 15.93
N PRO A 541 -7.13 -4.06 15.57
CA PRO A 541 -6.76 -4.27 14.18
C PRO A 541 -7.75 -5.14 13.41
N SER A 542 -7.92 -4.86 12.12
CA SER A 542 -8.76 -5.68 11.23
C SER A 542 -8.25 -7.13 11.18
N LEU A 543 -7.00 -7.32 10.81
CA LEU A 543 -6.29 -8.59 10.85
C LEU A 543 -5.18 -8.53 11.90
N TRP A 544 -5.29 -9.33 12.93
CA TRP A 544 -4.26 -9.42 13.96
C TRP A 544 -3.64 -10.81 13.98
N VAL A 545 -2.42 -10.91 13.43
CA VAL A 545 -1.60 -12.12 13.48
C VAL A 545 -0.72 -12.04 14.72
N THR A 546 -0.85 -12.99 15.64
CA THR A 546 -0.15 -12.92 16.92
C THR A 546 0.04 -14.29 17.55
N ASP A 547 0.78 -14.35 18.67
CA ASP A 547 0.97 -15.55 19.51
C ASP A 547 1.40 -16.78 18.72
N GLY A 548 2.41 -16.62 17.88
CA GLY A 548 2.92 -17.69 17.02
C GLY A 548 2.13 -17.87 15.71
N GLY A 549 1.30 -16.92 15.35
CA GLY A 549 0.61 -16.89 14.07
C GLY A 549 1.57 -16.64 12.90
N GLY A 550 1.25 -17.19 11.74
CA GLY A 550 2.00 -17.05 10.49
C GLY A 550 1.16 -17.52 9.30
N GLY A 551 1.82 -17.99 8.23
CA GLY A 551 1.15 -18.51 7.04
C GLY A 551 1.22 -17.59 5.83
N THR A 552 0.35 -17.85 4.85
CA THR A 552 0.30 -17.12 3.58
C THR A 552 -0.96 -16.26 3.48
N PHE A 553 -0.78 -15.00 3.14
CA PHE A 553 -1.84 -14.02 2.97
C PHE A 553 -1.77 -13.47 1.55
N LEU A 554 -2.79 -13.73 0.74
CA LEU A 554 -2.83 -13.35 -0.67
C LEU A 554 -4.10 -12.55 -0.95
N ASP A 555 -3.97 -11.47 -1.71
CA ASP A 555 -5.09 -10.62 -2.14
C ASP A 555 -6.00 -10.21 -0.97
N ILE A 556 -5.38 -9.64 0.07
CA ILE A 556 -6.07 -9.13 1.24
C ILE A 556 -6.32 -7.64 1.08
N TRP A 557 -7.56 -7.22 1.32
CA TRP A 557 -7.90 -5.81 1.36
C TRP A 557 -8.55 -5.43 2.69
N THR A 558 -8.00 -4.40 3.33
CA THR A 558 -8.46 -3.91 4.64
C THR A 558 -8.82 -2.42 4.57
N PRO A 559 -9.98 -2.03 4.00
CA PRO A 559 -10.37 -0.63 3.91
C PRO A 559 -11.23 -0.17 5.09
N SER A 560 -10.94 -0.61 6.31
CA SER A 560 -11.77 -0.28 7.48
C SER A 560 -11.42 1.07 8.08
N THR A 561 -12.33 2.02 8.03
CA THR A 561 -12.21 3.34 8.67
C THR A 561 -12.42 3.32 10.19
N TYR A 562 -12.68 2.18 10.78
CA TYR A 562 -12.97 2.01 12.21
C TYR A 562 -11.84 1.35 12.98
N ALA A 563 -11.05 0.52 12.32
CA ALA A 563 -9.99 -0.23 12.96
C ALA A 563 -8.74 0.63 13.21
N GLN A 564 -8.03 0.31 14.28
CA GLN A 564 -6.76 0.95 14.62
C GLN A 564 -5.73 0.77 13.49
N ALA A 565 -5.65 -0.44 12.97
CA ALA A 565 -4.73 -0.81 11.90
C ALA A 565 -5.37 -1.84 10.96
N GLY A 566 -4.88 -1.92 9.73
CA GLY A 566 -5.31 -2.93 8.78
C GLY A 566 -4.75 -4.30 9.11
N MET A 567 -3.45 -4.39 9.23
CA MET A 567 -2.76 -5.63 9.60
C MET A 567 -1.76 -5.37 10.72
N VAL A 568 -1.85 -6.15 11.79
CA VAL A 568 -0.83 -6.19 12.84
C VAL A 568 -0.24 -7.59 12.90
N VAL A 569 1.08 -7.66 12.84
CA VAL A 569 1.86 -8.87 13.12
C VAL A 569 2.61 -8.65 14.42
N SER A 570 2.31 -9.43 15.44
CA SER A 570 2.95 -9.25 16.75
C SER A 570 3.28 -10.57 17.42
N ASP A 571 4.32 -10.55 18.26
CA ASP A 571 4.66 -11.63 19.17
C ASP A 571 4.75 -13.01 18.48
N THR A 572 5.47 -13.05 17.34
CA THR A 572 5.60 -14.28 16.53
C THR A 572 6.95 -14.39 15.82
N ASP A 573 7.53 -15.59 15.90
CA ASP A 573 8.68 -16.01 15.08
C ASP A 573 8.25 -17.03 14.00
N THR A 574 6.97 -17.24 13.80
CA THR A 574 6.46 -18.13 12.77
C THR A 574 6.52 -17.43 11.41
N GLU A 575 7.07 -18.17 10.44
CA GLU A 575 7.19 -17.63 9.07
C GLU A 575 5.84 -17.18 8.50
N GLY A 576 5.84 -15.97 7.97
CA GLY A 576 4.66 -15.37 7.32
C GLY A 576 5.02 -14.75 5.98
N ARG A 577 4.07 -14.83 5.02
CA ARG A 577 4.21 -14.27 3.68
C ARG A 577 2.93 -13.54 3.29
N ALA A 578 3.10 -12.32 2.87
CA ALA A 578 2.01 -11.48 2.38
C ALA A 578 2.27 -11.17 0.90
N TYR A 579 1.30 -11.52 0.04
CA TYR A 579 1.33 -11.26 -1.39
C TYR A 579 0.17 -10.34 -1.76
N GLN A 580 0.44 -9.18 -2.34
CA GLN A 580 -0.59 -8.22 -2.75
C GLN A 580 -1.59 -7.92 -1.63
N ILE A 581 -1.13 -7.18 -0.62
CA ILE A 581 -2.00 -6.65 0.42
C ILE A 581 -2.25 -5.18 0.16
N SER A 582 -3.51 -4.75 0.23
CA SER A 582 -3.91 -3.34 0.31
C SER A 582 -4.45 -3.05 1.70
N SER A 583 -3.76 -2.19 2.45
CA SER A 583 -4.17 -1.71 3.76
C SER A 583 -4.46 -0.22 3.69
N GLU A 584 -5.70 0.18 4.01
CA GLU A 584 -6.21 1.50 3.65
C GLU A 584 -7.17 2.05 4.70
N HIS A 585 -7.10 3.37 4.93
CA HIS A 585 -8.11 4.12 5.67
C HIS A 585 -8.20 3.86 7.17
N HIS A 586 -7.16 3.32 7.80
CA HIS A 586 -7.18 3.00 9.22
C HIS A 586 -6.89 4.23 10.10
N VAL A 587 -7.21 4.12 11.39
CA VAL A 587 -7.17 5.27 12.31
C VAL A 587 -5.75 5.65 12.72
N ARG A 588 -4.85 4.68 12.93
CA ARG A 588 -3.49 4.90 13.44
C ARG A 588 -2.38 4.37 12.55
N ASN A 589 -2.48 3.14 12.11
CA ASN A 589 -1.47 2.49 11.32
C ASN A 589 -2.13 1.72 10.17
N GLU A 590 -1.48 1.64 9.03
CA GLU A 590 -1.92 0.70 8.01
C GLU A 590 -1.37 -0.69 8.31
N VAL A 591 -0.06 -0.83 8.51
CA VAL A 591 0.60 -2.08 8.88
C VAL A 591 1.52 -1.85 10.08
N GLU A 592 1.43 -2.72 11.07
CA GLU A 592 2.31 -2.74 12.24
C GLU A 592 2.98 -4.10 12.39
N VAL A 593 4.31 -4.12 12.56
CA VAL A 593 5.10 -5.34 12.81
C VAL A 593 5.85 -5.14 14.12
N ARG A 594 5.48 -5.88 15.16
CA ARG A 594 6.00 -5.69 16.50
C ARG A 594 6.42 -7.02 17.15
N ASN A 595 7.67 -7.08 17.67
CA ASN A 595 8.21 -8.29 18.29
C ASN A 595 8.01 -9.53 17.40
N ALA A 596 8.38 -9.40 16.11
CA ALA A 596 8.14 -10.43 15.10
C ALA A 596 9.40 -10.71 14.28
N ALA A 597 9.49 -11.91 13.72
CA ALA A 597 10.58 -12.32 12.84
C ALA A 597 10.10 -13.21 11.69
N HIS A 598 10.94 -13.33 10.64
CA HIS A 598 10.74 -14.21 9.49
C HIS A 598 9.51 -13.86 8.63
N TRP A 599 9.23 -12.56 8.46
CA TRP A 599 8.10 -12.09 7.64
C TRP A 599 8.56 -11.47 6.31
N ARG A 600 7.76 -11.73 5.27
CA ARG A 600 7.99 -11.23 3.91
C ARG A 600 6.70 -10.59 3.39
N PHE A 601 6.78 -9.32 3.01
CA PHE A 601 5.68 -8.56 2.42
C PHE A 601 6.05 -8.22 0.97
N TYR A 602 5.32 -8.80 0.03
CA TYR A 602 5.52 -8.59 -1.40
C TYR A 602 4.30 -7.88 -1.99
N ALA A 603 4.55 -6.77 -2.71
CA ALA A 603 3.49 -5.94 -3.26
C ALA A 603 2.50 -5.45 -2.20
N LEU A 604 3.01 -4.93 -1.08
CA LEU A 604 2.19 -4.22 -0.10
C LEU A 604 1.87 -2.83 -0.62
N GLN A 605 0.58 -2.45 -0.60
CA GLN A 605 0.13 -1.09 -0.81
C GLN A 605 -0.49 -0.56 0.48
N THR A 606 -0.19 0.71 0.80
CA THR A 606 -0.94 1.48 1.79
C THR A 606 -1.55 2.71 1.14
N GLU A 607 -2.74 3.10 1.61
CA GLU A 607 -3.40 4.30 1.11
C GLU A 607 -4.05 5.08 2.25
N GLU A 608 -3.65 6.34 2.40
CA GLU A 608 -4.26 7.25 3.35
C GLU A 608 -5.08 8.30 2.64
N GLU A 609 -6.34 8.42 3.03
CA GLU A 609 -7.27 9.41 2.49
C GLU A 609 -7.63 10.50 3.50
N ARG A 610 -7.88 11.68 2.96
CA ARG A 610 -8.32 12.84 3.74
C ARG A 610 -9.68 12.59 4.39
N GLY A 611 -9.75 12.77 5.70
CA GLY A 611 -10.96 12.58 6.50
C GLY A 611 -11.22 11.14 6.94
N GLU A 612 -10.39 10.20 6.52
CA GLU A 612 -10.47 8.80 6.91
C GLU A 612 -9.20 8.36 7.65
N SER A 613 -8.04 8.53 7.05
CA SER A 613 -6.75 8.07 7.58
C SER A 613 -5.65 9.13 7.49
N GLY A 614 -6.01 10.41 7.57
CA GLY A 614 -5.05 11.50 7.33
C GLY A 614 -3.82 11.49 8.26
N PHE A 615 -3.87 10.80 9.38
CA PHE A 615 -2.79 10.68 10.36
C PHE A 615 -2.31 9.24 10.57
N ALA A 616 -2.73 8.30 9.74
CA ALA A 616 -2.25 6.93 9.80
C ALA A 616 -0.80 6.83 9.32
N LEU A 617 0.00 6.05 10.03
CA LEU A 617 1.36 5.69 9.63
C LEU A 617 1.29 4.47 8.73
N PRO A 618 1.84 4.51 7.51
CA PRO A 618 1.80 3.37 6.61
C PRO A 618 2.41 2.10 7.20
N ILE A 619 3.66 2.17 7.66
CA ILE A 619 4.35 1.00 8.25
C ILE A 619 5.05 1.39 9.54
N GLU A 620 4.78 0.65 10.62
CA GLU A 620 5.57 0.70 11.87
C GLU A 620 6.25 -0.65 12.12
N ILE A 621 7.55 -0.62 12.39
CA ILE A 621 8.34 -1.82 12.70
C ILE A 621 9.02 -1.59 14.04
N ASP A 622 8.63 -2.36 15.06
CA ASP A 622 9.16 -2.26 16.42
C ASP A 622 9.70 -3.59 16.90
N SER A 623 10.88 -3.60 17.51
CA SER A 623 11.49 -4.75 18.17
C SER A 623 11.52 -6.03 17.33
N SER A 624 11.70 -5.89 16.01
CA SER A 624 11.55 -6.97 15.02
C SER A 624 12.83 -7.23 14.25
N HIS A 625 12.94 -8.39 13.60
CA HIS A 625 14.11 -8.71 12.79
C HIS A 625 13.79 -9.73 11.69
N ASP A 626 14.67 -9.79 10.67
CA ASP A 626 14.50 -10.64 9.48
C ASP A 626 13.13 -10.38 8.80
N ILE A 627 12.87 -9.11 8.50
CA ILE A 627 11.66 -8.66 7.82
C ILE A 627 12.04 -8.11 6.44
N THR A 628 11.33 -8.51 5.41
CA THR A 628 11.52 -7.99 4.05
C THR A 628 10.24 -7.39 3.51
N PHE A 629 10.36 -6.20 2.95
CA PHE A 629 9.34 -5.57 2.10
C PHE A 629 9.89 -5.46 0.69
N ALA A 630 9.15 -5.98 -0.29
CA ALA A 630 9.51 -5.86 -1.70
C ALA A 630 8.33 -5.33 -2.51
N ASN A 631 8.59 -4.37 -3.39
CA ASN A 631 7.58 -3.59 -4.09
C ASN A 631 6.55 -3.00 -3.11
N PHE A 632 7.04 -2.25 -2.12
CA PHE A 632 6.15 -1.48 -1.25
C PHE A 632 5.71 -0.20 -1.94
N HIS A 633 4.42 0.02 -2.00
CA HIS A 633 3.82 1.23 -2.55
C HIS A 633 3.02 1.99 -1.48
N GLY A 634 3.56 3.12 -1.01
CA GLY A 634 2.89 4.03 -0.08
C GLY A 634 2.22 5.17 -0.83
N TYR A 635 0.88 5.24 -0.79
CA TYR A 635 0.10 6.21 -1.54
C TYR A 635 -0.76 7.09 -0.63
N ARG A 636 -0.65 8.42 -0.75
CA ARG A 636 -1.49 9.36 0.01
C ARG A 636 -2.42 10.14 -0.90
N VAL A 637 -3.72 9.93 -0.76
CA VAL A 637 -4.77 10.68 -1.45
C VAL A 637 -5.14 11.93 -0.63
N ILE A 638 -4.12 12.71 -0.28
CA ILE A 638 -4.27 13.89 0.55
C ILE A 638 -3.72 15.10 -0.22
N SER A 639 -4.62 15.95 -0.69
CA SER A 639 -4.26 17.22 -1.33
C SER A 639 -3.87 18.25 -0.28
N SER A 640 -2.80 18.01 0.43
CA SER A 640 -2.24 18.91 1.44
C SER A 640 -0.77 19.16 1.15
N PHE A 641 -0.29 20.34 1.52
CA PHE A 641 1.13 20.69 1.43
C PHE A 641 1.91 20.33 2.68
N GLN A 642 1.22 19.83 3.69
CA GLN A 642 1.90 19.27 4.84
C GLN A 642 2.14 17.79 4.59
N PRO A 643 3.38 17.37 4.35
CA PRO A 643 3.70 15.96 4.25
C PRO A 643 3.46 15.30 5.62
N PHE A 644 3.17 14.01 5.58
CA PHE A 644 3.19 13.19 6.77
C PHE A 644 4.66 12.93 7.15
N PRO A 645 5.01 12.76 8.43
CA PRO A 645 6.41 12.65 8.81
C PRO A 645 7.15 11.51 8.11
N TRP A 646 6.58 10.32 8.09
CA TRP A 646 7.26 9.13 7.55
C TRP A 646 6.28 8.17 6.87
N ALA A 647 6.76 7.45 5.87
CA ALA A 647 6.06 6.28 5.36
C ALA A 647 6.39 5.02 6.18
N VAL A 648 7.63 4.89 6.60
CA VAL A 648 8.10 3.77 7.41
C VAL A 648 8.80 4.32 8.66
N LYS A 649 8.38 3.85 9.82
CA LYS A 649 9.04 4.12 11.09
C LYS A 649 9.60 2.82 11.65
N VAL A 650 10.89 2.82 11.95
CA VAL A 650 11.59 1.66 12.52
C VAL A 650 12.10 2.02 13.91
N PHE A 651 11.88 1.14 14.86
CA PHE A 651 12.36 1.30 16.23
C PHE A 651 12.91 -0.02 16.75
N ASN A 652 14.07 0.00 17.40
CA ASN A 652 14.68 -1.15 18.08
C ASN A 652 14.71 -2.44 17.23
N SER A 653 14.86 -2.32 15.92
CA SER A 653 14.78 -3.41 14.95
C SER A 653 16.09 -3.54 14.15
N ARG A 654 16.33 -4.70 13.57
CA ARG A 654 17.53 -5.00 12.76
C ARG A 654 17.20 -6.00 11.66
N ASP A 655 18.10 -6.14 10.69
CA ASP A 655 17.92 -7.06 9.55
C ASP A 655 16.56 -6.82 8.86
N ILE A 656 16.26 -5.53 8.61
CA ILE A 656 15.06 -5.10 7.88
C ILE A 656 15.49 -4.74 6.47
N HIS A 657 14.81 -5.32 5.49
CA HIS A 657 15.16 -5.21 4.09
C HIS A 657 14.05 -4.57 3.29
N PHE A 658 14.36 -3.53 2.55
CA PHE A 658 13.46 -2.96 1.54
C PHE A 658 14.06 -3.19 0.15
N ARG A 659 13.25 -3.71 -0.76
CA ARG A 659 13.56 -3.91 -2.18
C ARG A 659 12.44 -3.25 -2.98
N ASN A 660 12.77 -2.21 -3.72
CA ASN A 660 11.79 -1.39 -4.42
C ASN A 660 10.77 -0.76 -3.44
N LEU A 661 11.05 0.44 -3.05
CA LEU A 661 10.15 1.23 -2.19
C LEU A 661 9.74 2.49 -2.94
N HIS A 662 8.44 2.66 -3.13
CA HIS A 662 7.87 3.78 -3.86
C HIS A 662 6.80 4.51 -3.03
N CYS A 663 6.92 5.82 -2.87
CA CYS A 663 5.94 6.65 -2.19
C CYS A 663 5.44 7.79 -3.08
N ASP A 664 4.14 7.91 -3.24
CA ASP A 664 3.50 8.93 -4.07
C ASP A 664 2.37 9.65 -3.34
N SER A 665 1.90 10.75 -3.92
CA SER A 665 0.78 11.54 -3.42
C SER A 665 0.12 12.34 -4.53
N ASN A 666 -1.16 12.58 -4.40
CA ASN A 666 -1.90 13.50 -5.28
C ASN A 666 -1.34 14.93 -5.30
N SER A 667 -0.77 15.37 -4.18
CA SER A 667 -0.16 16.70 -4.05
C SER A 667 1.31 16.74 -4.46
N LYS A 668 1.92 15.61 -4.81
CA LYS A 668 3.35 15.44 -5.06
C LYS A 668 4.24 15.60 -3.82
N VAL A 669 3.64 15.78 -2.65
CA VAL A 669 4.32 15.82 -1.36
C VAL A 669 3.63 14.85 -0.43
N SER A 670 4.20 13.65 -0.29
CA SER A 670 3.59 12.58 0.51
C SER A 670 4.12 12.55 1.94
N PHE A 671 5.44 12.45 2.07
CA PHE A 671 6.13 12.26 3.34
C PHE A 671 7.35 13.19 3.43
N ASP A 672 7.74 13.53 4.67
CA ASP A 672 8.99 14.25 4.93
C ASP A 672 10.20 13.37 4.70
N ALA A 673 10.17 12.19 5.26
CA ALA A 673 11.13 11.14 5.00
C ALA A 673 10.38 9.85 4.71
N THR A 674 10.92 9.05 3.82
CA THR A 674 10.32 7.76 3.48
C THR A 674 10.55 6.75 4.59
N VAL A 675 11.78 6.69 5.10
CA VAL A 675 12.14 5.79 6.22
C VAL A 675 12.74 6.60 7.36
N TYR A 676 12.30 6.35 8.57
CA TYR A 676 12.87 6.90 9.79
C TYR A 676 13.23 5.80 10.79
N ASP A 677 14.52 5.64 11.06
CA ASP A 677 15.03 4.82 12.16
C ASP A 677 15.11 5.65 13.43
N GLN A 678 14.10 5.53 14.28
CA GLN A 678 14.00 6.31 15.51
C GLN A 678 15.10 5.93 16.52
N SER A 679 15.57 4.68 16.50
CA SER A 679 16.62 4.24 17.44
C SER A 679 17.95 4.94 17.23
N HIS A 680 18.20 5.37 16.00
CA HIS A 680 19.46 5.98 15.58
C HIS A 680 19.31 7.42 15.10
N ASP A 681 18.09 7.98 15.13
CA ASP A 681 17.73 9.28 14.54
C ASP A 681 18.26 9.42 13.11
N ALA A 682 18.10 8.39 12.31
CA ALA A 682 18.55 8.35 10.92
C ALA A 682 17.35 8.29 9.96
N GLU A 683 17.44 8.98 8.84
CA GLU A 683 16.34 9.05 7.89
C GLU A 683 16.78 8.91 6.44
N ILE A 684 15.86 8.42 5.59
CA ILE A 684 15.95 8.45 4.14
C ILE A 684 14.84 9.34 3.63
N ARG A 685 15.20 10.39 2.89
CA ARG A 685 14.24 11.37 2.36
C ARG A 685 13.84 11.11 0.91
N GLN A 686 14.55 10.26 0.20
CA GLN A 686 14.17 9.86 -1.15
C GLN A 686 12.89 9.04 -1.13
N HIS A 687 11.95 9.37 -2.02
CA HIS A 687 10.64 8.73 -2.09
C HIS A 687 10.65 7.42 -2.87
N GLU A 688 11.69 7.19 -3.62
CA GLU A 688 11.87 6.01 -4.45
C GLU A 688 13.31 5.51 -4.34
N PHE A 689 13.50 4.24 -4.07
CA PHE A 689 14.82 3.60 -4.07
C PHE A 689 14.72 2.08 -4.26
N ALA A 690 15.73 1.50 -4.91
CA ALA A 690 15.76 0.07 -5.20
C ALA A 690 16.14 -0.79 -3.99
N TRP A 691 16.99 -0.29 -3.09
CA TRP A 691 17.60 -1.14 -2.07
C TRP A 691 17.89 -0.38 -0.78
N LEU A 692 17.50 -1.00 0.35
CA LEU A 692 17.90 -0.58 1.69
C LEU A 692 18.00 -1.80 2.60
N ASP A 693 19.09 -1.88 3.36
CA ASP A 693 19.25 -2.83 4.45
C ASP A 693 19.45 -2.07 5.77
N ILE A 694 18.55 -2.24 6.73
CA ILE A 694 18.67 -1.66 8.07
C ILE A 694 19.33 -2.65 8.99
N SER A 695 20.60 -2.43 9.30
CA SER A 695 21.41 -3.35 10.10
C SER A 695 21.15 -3.26 11.61
N GLY A 696 20.53 -2.20 12.08
CA GLY A 696 20.35 -1.89 13.51
C GLY A 696 21.62 -1.41 14.20
N LYS A 697 22.60 -0.90 13.45
CA LYS A 697 23.85 -0.33 13.99
C LYS A 697 23.77 1.19 14.02
N PRO A 698 24.26 1.85 15.10
CA PRO A 698 24.22 3.29 15.19
C PRO A 698 25.14 3.95 14.14
N PRO A 699 24.70 5.03 13.49
CA PRO A 699 25.58 5.86 12.68
C PRO A 699 26.65 6.55 13.53
N HIS A 700 27.74 7.00 12.90
CA HIS A 700 28.84 7.65 13.62
C HIS A 700 28.41 9.01 14.22
N ALA A 701 28.55 9.13 15.55
CA ALA A 701 28.20 10.36 16.28
C ALA A 701 29.26 11.47 16.11
N GLN A 702 28.82 12.71 15.85
CA GLN A 702 29.61 13.91 15.91
C GLN A 702 29.42 14.62 17.25
N SER A 703 30.47 15.27 17.81
CA SER A 703 30.38 15.98 19.08
C SER A 703 30.21 17.49 18.87
N PRO A 704 29.27 18.15 19.59
CA PRO A 704 28.85 19.51 19.30
C PRO A 704 29.78 20.62 19.94
N ALA A 705 29.91 21.73 19.20
CA ALA A 705 30.49 22.98 19.72
C ALA A 705 29.41 23.94 20.19
N ILE A 706 29.62 24.72 21.25
CA ILE A 706 28.65 25.69 21.77
C ILE A 706 28.60 26.95 20.90
N PRO A 707 27.46 27.29 20.31
CA PRO A 707 27.34 28.42 19.36
C PRO A 707 27.36 29.80 20.04
N PRO A 708 27.87 30.85 19.38
CA PRO A 708 27.97 32.20 19.96
C PRO A 708 26.64 32.93 20.17
N VAL A 709 25.54 32.45 19.56
CA VAL A 709 24.18 33.01 19.73
C VAL A 709 23.49 32.55 21.01
N VAL A 710 23.96 31.48 21.62
CA VAL A 710 23.43 30.94 22.87
C VAL A 710 23.85 31.83 24.03
N ALA A 711 22.98 32.07 25.01
CA ALA A 711 23.29 32.86 26.20
C ALA A 711 24.40 32.18 27.00
N GLN A 712 25.23 33.00 27.65
CA GLN A 712 26.37 32.49 28.42
C GLN A 712 25.90 31.48 29.50
N GLY A 713 26.45 30.29 29.49
CA GLY A 713 26.11 29.21 30.43
C GLY A 713 24.82 28.47 30.15
N ALA A 714 24.05 28.87 29.14
CA ALA A 714 22.86 28.15 28.74
C ALA A 714 23.22 26.88 27.92
N LYS A 715 22.38 25.88 28.03
CA LYS A 715 22.51 24.61 27.30
C LYS A 715 21.20 24.29 26.60
N LEU A 716 21.27 23.51 25.55
CA LEU A 716 20.09 22.86 24.99
C LEU A 716 19.51 21.91 26.03
N GLU A 717 18.23 22.01 26.26
CA GLU A 717 17.50 21.22 27.26
C GLU A 717 16.34 20.49 26.62
N LYS A 718 16.22 19.18 26.85
CA LYS A 718 15.04 18.38 26.51
C LYS A 718 13.98 18.62 27.57
N LEU A 719 12.85 19.23 27.20
CA LEU A 719 11.76 19.58 28.11
C LEU A 719 10.77 18.43 28.28
N ALA A 720 10.46 17.74 27.18
CA ALA A 720 9.51 16.62 27.14
C ALA A 720 9.83 15.71 25.95
N GLY A 721 9.33 14.49 25.97
CA GLY A 721 9.50 13.51 24.88
C GLY A 721 8.45 12.41 24.95
N GLY A 722 8.52 11.47 24.01
CA GLY A 722 7.55 10.38 23.89
C GLY A 722 6.36 10.74 23.01
N PHE A 723 6.49 11.77 22.18
CA PHE A 723 5.50 12.12 21.17
C PHE A 723 5.72 11.28 19.89
N PHE A 724 4.66 11.14 19.09
CA PHE A 724 4.82 10.54 17.77
C PHE A 724 5.61 11.51 16.86
N ASN A 725 5.06 12.68 16.61
CA ASN A 725 5.75 13.76 15.91
C ASN A 725 5.10 15.10 16.24
N ILE A 726 5.89 16.07 16.70
CA ILE A 726 5.40 17.40 17.01
C ILE A 726 5.28 18.20 15.71
N SER A 727 4.06 18.58 15.32
CA SER A 727 3.79 19.16 14.00
C SER A 727 3.51 20.66 14.00
N GLY A 728 3.30 21.29 15.14
CA GLY A 728 3.00 22.72 15.18
C GLY A 728 3.02 23.28 16.59
N GLY A 729 3.20 24.58 16.74
CA GLY A 729 3.20 25.20 18.06
C GLY A 729 2.95 26.69 18.07
N ALA A 730 2.57 27.21 19.23
CA ALA A 730 2.35 28.64 19.50
C ALA A 730 2.68 29.00 20.95
N VAL A 731 3.05 30.24 21.17
CA VAL A 731 3.32 30.78 22.51
C VAL A 731 2.12 31.54 23.02
N GLY A 732 1.68 31.19 24.21
CA GLY A 732 0.60 31.88 24.92
C GLY A 732 1.01 33.22 25.53
N PRO A 733 0.02 34.05 25.98
CA PRO A 733 0.27 35.38 26.53
C PRO A 733 1.11 35.36 27.80
N HIS A 734 1.23 34.23 28.46
CA HIS A 734 2.00 34.07 29.69
C HIS A 734 3.37 33.40 29.47
N GLY A 735 3.76 33.21 28.21
CA GLY A 735 5.02 32.57 27.83
C GLY A 735 5.00 31.03 27.85
N ASP A 736 3.86 30.42 28.10
CA ASP A 736 3.62 29.00 27.96
C ASP A 736 3.63 28.60 26.48
N PHE A 737 4.05 27.36 26.20
CA PHE A 737 4.17 26.84 24.85
C PHE A 737 3.15 25.75 24.57
N PHE A 738 2.33 25.97 23.55
CA PHE A 738 1.37 24.98 23.04
C PHE A 738 1.93 24.32 21.82
N PHE A 739 1.66 23.01 21.67
CA PHE A 739 2.11 22.24 20.51
C PHE A 739 1.20 21.05 20.22
N VAL A 740 1.31 20.50 19.01
CA VAL A 740 0.46 19.44 18.49
C VAL A 740 1.25 18.17 18.32
N ASP A 741 0.64 17.04 18.69
CA ASP A 741 0.96 15.72 18.16
C ASP A 741 -0.22 15.26 17.30
N ALA A 742 -0.09 15.42 15.98
CA ALA A 742 -1.19 15.23 15.06
C ALA A 742 -1.66 13.77 14.98
N HIS A 743 -0.73 12.81 15.02
CA HIS A 743 -1.06 11.37 14.97
C HIS A 743 -2.00 10.95 16.12
N TRP A 744 -1.77 11.48 17.33
CA TRP A 744 -2.63 11.25 18.48
C TRP A 744 -3.76 12.27 18.63
N GLN A 745 -3.85 13.23 17.70
CA GLN A 745 -4.85 14.31 17.71
C GLN A 745 -4.88 15.07 19.06
N ARG A 746 -3.70 15.30 19.63
CA ARG A 746 -3.55 15.93 20.94
C ARG A 746 -2.88 17.28 20.87
N ILE A 747 -3.34 18.19 21.71
CA ILE A 747 -2.73 19.50 21.94
C ILE A 747 -2.19 19.52 23.35
N TYR A 748 -0.91 19.81 23.46
CA TYR A 748 -0.21 19.91 24.75
C TYR A 748 0.15 21.35 25.08
N ARG A 749 0.37 21.61 26.37
CA ARG A 749 0.87 22.85 26.92
C ARG A 749 2.08 22.55 27.80
N TRP A 750 3.18 23.20 27.48
CA TRP A 750 4.34 23.29 28.37
C TRP A 750 4.28 24.59 29.17
N ASP A 751 4.25 24.49 30.50
CA ASP A 751 4.35 25.61 31.40
C ASP A 751 5.82 25.81 31.85
N PRO A 752 6.52 26.86 31.37
CA PRO A 752 7.94 27.05 31.68
C PRO A 752 8.19 27.42 33.12
N ALA A 753 7.21 28.03 33.81
CA ALA A 753 7.34 28.43 35.22
C ALA A 753 7.19 27.23 36.16
N ALA A 754 6.18 26.40 35.90
CA ALA A 754 5.95 25.15 36.63
C ALA A 754 6.84 23.99 36.16
N ARG A 755 7.48 24.09 34.97
CA ARG A 755 8.18 23.02 34.26
C ARG A 755 7.32 21.79 34.10
N GLN A 756 6.08 22.00 33.69
CA GLN A 756 5.07 20.92 33.62
C GLN A 756 4.44 20.86 32.25
N LEU A 757 4.34 19.63 31.75
CA LEU A 757 3.56 19.29 30.57
C LEU A 757 2.13 18.95 30.98
N SER A 758 1.15 19.45 30.24
CA SER A 758 -0.26 19.10 30.40
C SER A 758 -0.94 18.94 29.04
N THR A 759 -1.97 18.07 28.99
CA THR A 759 -2.84 17.97 27.80
C THR A 759 -3.89 19.06 27.85
N VAL A 760 -4.01 19.83 26.78
CA VAL A 760 -5.01 20.89 26.62
C VAL A 760 -6.28 20.33 26.01
N SER A 761 -6.11 19.53 24.96
CA SER A 761 -7.23 18.93 24.24
C SER A 761 -6.81 17.62 23.63
N ASP A 762 -7.71 16.66 23.66
CA ASP A 762 -7.66 15.37 22.95
C ASP A 762 -8.89 15.18 22.06
N PHE A 763 -9.58 16.26 21.74
CA PHE A 763 -10.67 16.24 20.77
C PHE A 763 -10.13 15.95 19.37
N PRO A 764 -10.88 15.24 18.54
CA PRO A 764 -10.47 14.91 17.18
C PRO A 764 -10.67 16.11 16.24
N LEU A 765 -9.94 17.16 16.50
CA LEU A 765 -9.95 18.36 15.68
C LEU A 765 -9.00 18.24 14.48
N GLU A 766 -8.39 17.07 14.29
CA GLU A 766 -7.34 16.84 13.29
C GLU A 766 -6.29 17.98 13.30
N PRO A 767 -5.73 18.32 14.47
CA PRO A 767 -4.89 19.50 14.60
C PRO A 767 -3.55 19.29 13.90
N VAL A 768 -3.12 20.27 13.12
CA VAL A 768 -1.83 20.24 12.45
C VAL A 768 -0.97 21.45 12.77
N ASN A 769 -1.56 22.57 13.16
CA ASN A 769 -0.83 23.74 13.60
C ASN A 769 -1.66 24.61 14.55
N LEU A 770 -1.00 25.52 15.25
CA LEU A 770 -1.60 26.38 16.26
C LEU A 770 -1.21 27.85 16.07
N ALA A 771 -2.10 28.74 16.51
CA ALA A 771 -1.80 30.13 16.78
C ALA A 771 -2.56 30.57 18.04
N VAL A 772 -2.14 31.67 18.66
CA VAL A 772 -2.84 32.27 19.82
C VAL A 772 -3.27 33.67 19.45
N ASP A 773 -4.56 33.98 19.65
CA ASP A 773 -5.08 35.34 19.42
C ASP A 773 -4.79 36.27 20.62
N LYS A 774 -5.09 37.58 20.44
CA LYS A 774 -4.88 38.58 21.52
C LYS A 774 -5.73 38.35 22.76
N ALA A 775 -6.80 37.59 22.65
CA ALA A 775 -7.67 37.24 23.76
C ALA A 775 -7.20 35.97 24.49
N GLY A 776 -6.14 35.33 24.02
CA GLY A 776 -5.61 34.08 24.55
C GLY A 776 -6.36 32.85 24.08
N ASN A 777 -7.20 32.96 23.04
CA ASN A 777 -7.80 31.77 22.42
C ASN A 777 -6.77 31.04 21.58
N LEU A 778 -6.72 29.73 21.69
CA LEU A 778 -5.89 28.88 20.87
C LEU A 778 -6.63 28.59 19.56
N MET A 779 -6.06 29.03 18.47
CA MET A 779 -6.54 28.78 17.12
C MET A 779 -5.96 27.47 16.61
N VAL A 780 -6.81 26.53 16.28
CA VAL A 780 -6.42 25.17 15.82
C VAL A 780 -6.69 25.06 14.35
N VAL A 781 -5.66 24.84 13.57
CA VAL A 781 -5.77 24.52 12.15
C VAL A 781 -5.97 23.03 11.99
N SER A 782 -7.02 22.67 11.28
CA SER A 782 -7.43 21.28 11.08
C SER A 782 -7.13 20.79 9.67
N TYR A 783 -6.82 19.52 9.55
CA TYR A 783 -6.79 18.77 8.29
C TYR A 783 -8.21 18.46 7.76
N ALA A 784 -9.24 18.66 8.58
CA ALA A 784 -10.60 18.29 8.21
C ALA A 784 -10.96 18.67 6.76
N SER A 785 -11.76 17.83 6.14
CA SER A 785 -12.15 17.95 4.72
C SER A 785 -12.80 19.30 4.36
N ASN A 786 -13.36 20.00 5.35
CA ASN A 786 -13.98 21.33 5.22
C ASN A 786 -13.01 22.48 5.51
N ARG A 787 -11.73 22.23 5.70
CA ARG A 787 -10.70 23.23 6.04
C ARG A 787 -11.06 24.03 7.27
N ALA A 788 -11.42 23.32 8.33
CA ALA A 788 -11.91 23.96 9.53
C ALA A 788 -10.79 24.65 10.31
N ILE A 789 -11.09 25.79 10.89
CA ILE A 789 -10.33 26.42 11.96
C ILE A 789 -11.19 26.40 13.20
N TYR A 790 -10.67 25.90 14.29
CA TYR A 790 -11.35 25.93 15.58
C TYR A 790 -10.69 26.96 16.49
N ALA A 791 -11.46 27.55 17.36
CA ALA A 791 -10.94 28.33 18.48
C ALA A 791 -11.21 27.59 19.77
N LEU A 792 -10.16 27.32 20.55
CA LEU A 792 -10.24 26.89 21.93
C LEU A 792 -10.09 28.12 22.83
N ASN A 793 -11.11 28.42 23.64
CA ASN A 793 -10.97 29.45 24.63
C ASN A 793 -10.19 28.95 25.87
N PRO A 794 -9.74 29.84 26.78
CA PRO A 794 -9.01 29.40 27.98
C PRO A 794 -9.79 28.46 28.90
N SER A 795 -11.12 28.38 28.77
CA SER A 795 -11.99 27.44 29.48
C SER A 795 -12.18 26.11 28.73
N ASN A 796 -11.40 25.87 27.68
CA ASN A 796 -11.41 24.66 26.86
C ASN A 796 -12.74 24.40 26.09
N THR A 797 -13.50 25.48 25.83
CA THR A 797 -14.69 25.41 24.97
C THR A 797 -14.26 25.59 23.52
N VAL A 798 -14.69 24.66 22.67
CA VAL A 798 -14.37 24.64 21.23
C VAL A 798 -15.45 25.39 20.46
N ALA A 799 -15.03 26.32 19.62
CA ALA A 799 -15.90 26.98 18.64
C ALA A 799 -15.34 26.69 17.22
N LEU A 800 -16.19 26.22 16.34
CA LEU A 800 -15.85 26.10 14.91
C LEU A 800 -15.92 27.47 14.24
N LEU A 801 -14.81 27.89 13.64
CA LEU A 801 -14.75 29.06 12.79
C LEU A 801 -14.76 28.60 11.33
N LYS A 802 -15.74 29.04 10.56
CA LYS A 802 -15.71 28.81 9.11
C LYS A 802 -14.56 29.59 8.48
N PRO A 803 -13.87 29.07 7.48
CA PRO A 803 -12.75 29.76 6.83
C PRO A 803 -13.12 31.19 6.34
N GLU A 804 -14.32 31.34 5.82
CA GLU A 804 -14.82 32.64 5.32
C GLU A 804 -15.15 33.64 6.45
N THR A 805 -15.34 33.15 7.67
CA THR A 805 -15.69 33.97 8.83
C THR A 805 -14.59 34.05 9.86
N ALA A 806 -13.51 33.28 9.68
CA ALA A 806 -12.35 33.36 10.53
C ALA A 806 -11.67 34.72 10.32
N THR A 807 -11.97 35.65 11.21
CA THR A 807 -11.37 36.97 11.22
C THR A 807 -10.67 37.16 12.55
N ASN A 808 -9.50 37.80 12.54
CA ASN A 808 -8.94 38.30 13.79
C ASN A 808 -9.81 39.44 14.35
N GLN A 809 -9.55 39.89 15.56
CA GLN A 809 -10.26 41.02 16.20
C GLN A 809 -10.22 42.32 15.39
N VAL A 810 -9.40 42.43 14.36
CA VAL A 810 -9.27 43.55 13.44
C VAL A 810 -10.08 43.34 12.15
N GLY A 811 -10.81 42.23 12.00
CA GLY A 811 -11.61 41.95 10.82
C GLY A 811 -10.85 41.43 9.61
N LYS A 812 -9.61 41.02 9.77
CA LYS A 812 -8.81 40.43 8.69
C LYS A 812 -8.99 38.91 8.66
N LYS A 813 -9.05 38.36 7.46
CA LYS A 813 -9.10 36.90 7.26
C LYS A 813 -7.88 36.24 7.92
N ILE A 814 -8.15 35.18 8.66
CA ILE A 814 -7.12 34.37 9.30
C ILE A 814 -6.93 33.12 8.46
N PHE A 815 -5.85 33.10 7.69
CA PHE A 815 -5.40 31.90 7.02
C PHE A 815 -4.08 31.50 7.64
N LEU A 816 -4.07 30.35 8.26
CA LEU A 816 -2.81 29.74 8.65
C LEU A 816 -2.24 29.01 7.44
N PRO A 817 -0.93 29.13 7.25
CA PRO A 817 -0.30 28.76 6.00
C PRO A 817 -0.37 27.29 5.64
N VAL A 818 -0.92 26.44 6.45
CA VAL A 818 -0.89 24.98 6.26
C VAL A 818 -2.09 24.43 5.52
N SER A 819 -3.18 25.18 5.38
CA SER A 819 -4.46 24.55 5.10
C SER A 819 -4.99 24.67 3.67
N ASP A 820 -4.45 25.54 2.84
CA ASP A 820 -5.17 25.94 1.63
C ASP A 820 -4.41 25.88 0.31
N TRP A 821 -3.33 25.16 0.28
CA TRP A 821 -2.61 24.94 -0.97
C TRP A 821 -3.29 23.86 -1.80
N HIS A 822 -4.05 24.26 -2.79
CA HIS A 822 -4.46 23.37 -3.87
C HIS A 822 -3.52 23.55 -5.05
N LEU A 823 -2.79 22.52 -5.39
CA LEU A 823 -2.28 22.39 -6.75
C LEU A 823 -3.49 22.25 -7.69
N ASN A 824 -3.76 23.32 -8.44
CA ASN A 824 -4.63 23.14 -9.59
C ASN A 824 -3.85 22.30 -10.60
N ARG A 825 -4.31 21.08 -10.85
CA ARG A 825 -3.67 20.14 -11.78
C ARG A 825 -3.52 20.70 -13.21
N ASP A 826 -4.37 21.64 -13.58
CA ASP A 826 -4.46 22.16 -14.93
C ASP A 826 -3.73 23.50 -15.13
N SER A 827 -3.32 24.15 -14.07
CA SER A 827 -2.50 25.36 -14.13
C SER A 827 -1.50 25.39 -12.99
N LEU A 828 -0.27 25.67 -13.29
CA LEU A 828 0.80 25.89 -12.30
C LEU A 828 0.60 27.19 -11.50
N SER A 829 -0.59 27.78 -11.52
CA SER A 829 -0.91 28.96 -10.74
C SER A 829 -1.41 28.54 -9.36
N PHE A 830 -0.65 28.88 -8.37
CA PHE A 830 -1.10 28.78 -6.98
C PHE A 830 -2.11 29.90 -6.73
N PRO A 831 -3.24 29.65 -6.05
CA PRO A 831 -4.08 30.74 -5.57
C PRO A 831 -3.25 31.60 -4.63
N ALA A 832 -3.50 32.90 -4.60
CA ALA A 832 -2.92 33.77 -3.61
C ALA A 832 -3.20 33.21 -2.20
N ALA A 833 -2.16 32.89 -1.46
CA ALA A 833 -2.29 32.43 -0.08
C ALA A 833 -2.06 33.59 0.86
N ASP A 834 -2.91 33.70 1.87
CA ASP A 834 -2.74 34.67 2.94
C ASP A 834 -2.03 33.96 4.10
N PHE A 835 -0.96 34.53 4.59
CA PHE A 835 -0.22 34.05 5.76
C PHE A 835 -0.56 34.87 6.99
N ILE A 836 -0.64 34.24 8.15
CA ILE A 836 -0.84 34.91 9.41
C ILE A 836 0.46 34.96 10.18
N SER A 837 0.72 36.12 10.81
CA SER A 837 1.78 36.19 11.81
C SER A 837 1.49 35.25 12.98
N PRO A 838 2.53 34.71 13.65
CA PRO A 838 2.35 33.78 14.79
C PRO A 838 1.49 34.33 15.94
N ASP A 839 1.41 35.67 16.08
CA ASP A 839 0.53 36.31 17.08
C ASP A 839 -0.91 36.53 16.58
N GLY A 840 -1.26 36.02 15.39
CA GLY A 840 -2.59 36.14 14.80
C GLY A 840 -3.02 37.56 14.44
N THR A 841 -2.10 38.53 14.43
CA THR A 841 -2.45 39.94 14.27
C THR A 841 -2.32 40.44 12.84
N THR A 842 -1.57 39.78 12.00
CA THR A 842 -1.25 40.24 10.64
C THR A 842 -1.50 39.12 9.64
N VAL A 843 -2.25 39.42 8.59
CA VAL A 843 -2.45 38.55 7.44
C VAL A 843 -1.65 39.08 6.28
N LEU A 844 -0.84 38.23 5.64
CA LEU A 844 0.03 38.58 4.54
C LEU A 844 -0.44 37.84 3.28
N PRO A 845 -0.91 38.53 2.25
CA PRO A 845 -1.16 37.92 0.96
C PRO A 845 0.19 37.61 0.28
N VAL A 846 0.35 36.38 -0.21
CA VAL A 846 1.50 35.97 -1.01
C VAL A 846 1.05 35.77 -2.44
N GLY A 847 1.62 36.55 -3.36
CA GLY A 847 1.30 36.42 -4.78
C GLY A 847 1.87 35.16 -5.41
N ALA A 848 1.21 34.69 -6.48
CA ALA A 848 1.60 33.48 -7.23
C ALA A 848 3.05 33.53 -7.77
N ASP A 849 3.58 34.71 -8.07
CA ASP A 849 4.92 34.90 -8.62
C ASP A 849 6.05 34.49 -7.65
N PHE A 850 5.82 34.63 -6.37
CA PHE A 850 6.78 34.18 -5.36
C PHE A 850 6.98 32.66 -5.42
N LEU A 851 5.89 31.93 -5.49
CA LEU A 851 5.90 30.48 -5.49
C LEU A 851 6.52 29.89 -6.76
N ASN A 852 6.37 30.57 -7.89
CA ASN A 852 6.96 30.18 -9.17
C ASN A 852 8.48 30.49 -9.26
N GLY A 853 8.96 31.53 -8.53
CA GLY A 853 10.36 31.96 -8.58
C GLY A 853 11.31 31.14 -7.72
N GLY A 854 10.79 30.35 -6.77
CA GLY A 854 11.58 29.63 -5.78
C GLY A 854 11.86 28.17 -6.07
N THR A 855 11.27 27.59 -7.12
CA THR A 855 11.30 26.15 -7.30
C THR A 855 12.35 25.70 -8.29
N SER A 856 13.32 24.94 -7.80
CA SER A 856 14.39 24.33 -8.61
C SER A 856 14.00 23.00 -9.26
N TRP A 857 12.79 22.55 -9.07
CA TRP A 857 12.36 21.18 -9.42
C TRP A 857 12.09 20.99 -10.90
N GLY A 858 12.61 21.64 -11.81
CA GLY A 858 12.56 21.36 -13.25
C GLY A 858 11.34 20.55 -13.78
N VAL A 859 10.43 20.18 -12.88
CA VAL A 859 9.23 19.39 -13.08
C VAL A 859 8.04 20.33 -13.11
N LYS A 860 7.04 20.01 -13.90
CA LYS A 860 5.81 20.79 -14.12
C LYS A 860 4.95 21.06 -12.85
N SER A 861 5.37 20.61 -11.70
CA SER A 861 4.72 20.90 -10.42
C SER A 861 5.75 21.51 -9.49
N SER A 862 5.58 22.76 -9.15
CA SER A 862 6.38 23.39 -8.10
C SER A 862 6.07 22.74 -6.77
N PRO A 863 7.07 22.30 -5.99
CA PRO A 863 6.82 21.83 -4.64
C PRO A 863 6.27 22.98 -3.80
N PRO A 864 5.41 22.70 -2.86
CA PRO A 864 4.84 23.70 -1.98
C PRO A 864 5.91 24.26 -1.06
N ILE A 865 5.81 25.55 -0.79
CA ILE A 865 6.51 26.15 0.34
C ILE A 865 5.84 25.65 1.60
N ARG A 866 6.60 25.05 2.50
CA ARG A 866 6.07 24.67 3.78
C ARG A 866 5.80 25.90 4.61
N SER A 867 4.65 25.91 5.19
CA SER A 867 4.21 26.97 6.06
C SER A 867 4.74 26.86 7.48
N PHE A 868 5.53 25.84 7.78
CA PHE A 868 6.24 25.75 9.04
C PHE A 868 7.35 26.77 9.10
N GLY A 869 7.37 27.56 10.16
CA GLY A 869 8.44 28.47 10.41
C GLY A 869 8.43 29.73 9.56
N LEU A 870 7.27 30.21 9.28
CA LEU A 870 7.12 31.59 8.88
C LEU A 870 7.56 32.47 10.04
N ASP A 871 8.49 33.37 9.73
CA ASP A 871 8.84 34.41 10.65
C ASP A 871 7.66 35.35 10.92
N ARG A 872 7.69 36.08 12.00
CA ARG A 872 6.69 37.10 12.30
C ARG A 872 6.78 38.23 11.27
N ALA A 873 5.70 38.39 10.50
CA ALA A 873 5.63 39.50 9.55
C ALA A 873 5.39 40.83 10.27
N MET A 874 6.29 41.76 10.08
CA MET A 874 6.22 43.09 10.67
C MET A 874 6.49 44.16 9.60
N PRO A 875 5.59 45.15 9.41
CA PRO A 875 5.83 46.21 8.48
C PRO A 875 7.19 46.88 8.70
N GLY A 876 7.96 47.06 7.62
CA GLY A 876 9.28 47.64 7.64
C GLY A 876 10.41 46.73 8.15
N LYS A 877 10.12 45.43 8.37
CA LYS A 877 11.10 44.39 8.67
C LYS A 877 11.09 43.33 7.55
N PRO A 878 12.22 42.68 7.23
CA PRO A 878 12.24 41.56 6.35
C PRO A 878 11.38 40.39 6.90
N PHE A 879 10.64 39.74 6.04
CA PHE A 879 9.92 38.52 6.30
C PHE A 879 10.67 37.35 5.65
N TYR A 880 10.76 36.24 6.32
CA TYR A 880 11.49 35.07 5.82
C TYR A 880 10.57 33.89 5.62
N VAL A 881 10.82 33.16 4.51
CA VAL A 881 10.14 31.91 4.17
C VAL A 881 11.18 30.88 3.78
N THR A 882 11.14 29.74 4.38
CA THR A 882 12.02 28.62 4.03
C THR A 882 11.32 27.60 3.15
N ASP A 883 12.05 27.09 2.17
CA ASP A 883 11.61 26.06 1.23
C ASP A 883 12.51 24.84 1.39
N GLU A 884 11.96 23.80 1.97
CA GLU A 884 12.68 22.56 2.19
C GLU A 884 12.96 21.80 0.88
N SER A 885 12.03 21.85 -0.06
CA SER A 885 12.16 21.13 -1.33
C SER A 885 13.23 21.75 -2.22
N ALA A 886 13.30 23.09 -2.25
CA ALA A 886 14.34 23.81 -2.98
C ALA A 886 15.63 24.01 -2.17
N LEU A 887 15.65 23.60 -0.89
CA LEU A 887 16.74 23.80 0.06
C LEU A 887 17.19 25.28 0.15
N ARG A 888 16.22 26.20 0.16
CA ARG A 888 16.46 27.66 0.11
C ARG A 888 15.59 28.43 1.08
N THR A 889 16.10 29.56 1.55
CA THR A 889 15.33 30.53 2.33
C THR A 889 15.27 31.86 1.59
N TRP A 890 14.06 32.40 1.50
CA TRP A 890 13.74 33.65 0.84
C TRP A 890 13.46 34.75 1.86
N ALA A 891 13.78 35.97 1.49
CA ALA A 891 13.38 37.16 2.22
C ALA A 891 12.46 38.05 1.36
N ALA A 892 11.49 38.69 1.99
CA ALA A 892 10.60 39.67 1.36
C ALA A 892 10.47 40.90 2.26
N ASP A 893 10.18 42.06 1.69
CA ASP A 893 9.85 43.27 2.43
C ASP A 893 8.33 43.28 2.73
N VAL A 894 7.96 43.72 3.92
CA VAL A 894 6.57 43.84 4.37
C VAL A 894 6.15 45.31 4.33
N ASP A 895 5.17 45.63 3.52
CA ASP A 895 4.57 46.96 3.45
C ASP A 895 3.65 47.28 4.63
N PRO A 896 3.30 48.55 4.88
CA PRO A 896 2.38 48.92 5.93
C PRO A 896 0.97 48.28 5.85
N ASP A 897 0.55 47.92 4.65
CA ASP A 897 -0.71 47.19 4.40
C ASP A 897 -0.59 45.69 4.57
N GLY A 898 0.61 45.18 4.87
CA GLY A 898 0.90 43.75 5.02
C GLY A 898 1.24 43.04 3.72
N SER A 899 1.28 43.68 2.58
CA SER A 899 1.69 43.07 1.32
C SER A 899 3.21 42.77 1.30
N LEU A 900 3.57 41.67 0.64
CA LEU A 900 4.96 41.23 0.47
C LEU A 900 5.48 41.67 -0.90
N LYS A 901 6.70 42.18 -0.94
CA LYS A 901 7.38 42.58 -2.18
C LYS A 901 8.88 42.36 -2.09
N ASN A 902 9.57 42.59 -3.20
CA ASN A 902 11.05 42.52 -3.30
C ASN A 902 11.60 41.17 -2.82
N PHE A 903 11.00 40.06 -3.28
CA PHE A 903 11.45 38.72 -2.97
C PHE A 903 12.89 38.50 -3.45
N ARG A 904 13.73 37.97 -2.57
CA ARG A 904 15.14 37.69 -2.84
C ARG A 904 15.62 36.47 -2.12
N LEU A 905 16.53 35.74 -2.73
CA LEU A 905 17.20 34.63 -2.07
C LEU A 905 18.00 35.20 -0.88
N PHE A 906 17.80 34.61 0.30
CA PHE A 906 18.50 34.99 1.51
C PHE A 906 19.62 33.99 1.83
N ALA A 907 19.37 32.71 1.75
CA ALA A 907 20.32 31.64 2.00
C ALA A 907 20.10 30.45 1.07
N GLU A 908 21.18 29.83 0.62
CA GLU A 908 21.19 28.52 -0.05
C GLU A 908 21.06 27.38 0.99
N GLN A 909 20.15 27.57 1.92
CA GLN A 909 19.76 26.64 2.96
C GLN A 909 18.29 26.81 3.21
N GLY A 910 17.53 25.73 3.29
CA GLY A 910 16.10 25.75 3.55
C GLY A 910 15.64 24.44 4.16
N GLY A 911 14.57 24.51 4.89
CA GLY A 911 14.00 23.36 5.59
C GLY A 911 12.64 23.68 6.19
N GLU A 912 12.34 23.11 7.33
CA GLU A 912 11.02 23.07 7.92
C GLU A 912 10.63 24.38 8.63
N GLY A 913 11.60 25.14 9.10
CA GLY A 913 11.29 26.28 9.94
C GLY A 913 12.26 27.44 9.82
N VAL A 914 11.76 28.68 10.01
CA VAL A 914 12.55 29.90 10.06
C VAL A 914 11.98 30.86 11.06
N THR A 915 12.84 31.55 11.81
CA THR A 915 12.50 32.67 12.67
C THR A 915 13.64 33.65 12.77
N ALA A 916 13.40 34.81 13.35
CA ALA A 916 14.43 35.82 13.53
C ALA A 916 14.44 36.48 14.93
N ASP A 917 15.61 36.88 15.37
CA ASP A 917 15.76 37.60 16.64
C ASP A 917 15.68 39.14 16.48
N SER A 918 15.73 39.83 17.58
CA SER A 918 15.64 41.30 17.65
C SER A 918 16.81 42.03 17.00
N GLN A 919 17.93 41.36 16.76
CA GLN A 919 19.09 41.88 16.02
C GLN A 919 18.96 41.62 14.52
N GLY A 920 18.00 40.82 14.10
CA GLY A 920 17.79 40.42 12.73
C GLY A 920 18.59 39.18 12.33
N ASN A 921 19.22 38.48 13.27
CA ASN A 921 19.77 37.15 12.95
C ASN A 921 18.64 36.18 12.62
N VAL A 922 18.84 35.37 11.59
CA VAL A 922 17.85 34.45 11.04
C VAL A 922 18.22 33.01 11.37
N TYR A 923 17.31 32.32 11.99
CA TYR A 923 17.45 30.93 12.40
C TYR A 923 16.67 30.05 11.42
N ILE A 924 17.35 29.17 10.72
CA ILE A 924 16.77 28.27 9.69
C ILE A 924 16.91 26.84 10.17
N VAL A 925 15.82 26.11 10.18
CA VAL A 925 15.80 24.66 10.41
C VAL A 925 16.04 23.96 9.08
N ALA A 926 17.07 23.16 9.00
CA ALA A 926 17.39 22.35 7.83
C ALA A 926 18.24 21.14 8.27
N GLY A 927 17.63 20.20 8.98
CA GLY A 927 18.30 19.08 9.65
C GLY A 927 18.90 19.46 10.99
N GLN A 928 19.47 20.67 11.08
CA GLN A 928 19.93 21.36 12.31
C GLN A 928 19.47 22.82 12.27
N ILE A 929 19.84 23.61 13.26
CA ILE A 929 19.46 25.02 13.27
C ILE A 929 20.68 25.84 12.82
N TYR A 930 20.60 26.42 11.64
CA TYR A 930 21.61 27.31 11.08
C TYR A 930 21.23 28.75 11.36
N VAL A 931 22.20 29.55 11.87
CA VAL A 931 21.95 30.93 12.22
C VAL A 931 22.77 31.86 11.32
N TYR A 932 22.05 32.71 10.62
CA TYR A 932 22.60 33.67 9.67
C TYR A 932 22.55 35.08 10.23
N SER A 933 23.55 35.91 9.91
CA SER A 933 23.50 37.34 10.16
C SER A 933 22.43 38.02 9.28
N PRO A 934 22.00 39.24 9.55
CA PRO A 934 21.11 39.99 8.65
C PRO A 934 21.67 40.18 7.24
N ALA A 935 22.97 40.03 7.06
CA ALA A 935 23.65 40.11 5.77
C ALA A 935 23.65 38.76 4.99
N GLY A 936 23.11 37.68 5.57
CA GLY A 936 23.10 36.37 4.96
C GLY A 936 24.38 35.54 5.18
N GLU A 937 25.21 35.92 6.16
CA GLU A 937 26.41 35.15 6.50
C GLU A 937 26.11 34.15 7.61
N LEU A 938 26.49 32.87 7.43
CA LEU A 938 26.35 31.84 8.47
C LEU A 938 27.26 32.17 9.65
N ILE A 939 26.69 32.43 10.82
CA ILE A 939 27.40 32.84 12.03
C ILE A 939 27.42 31.81 13.15
N SER A 940 26.50 30.83 13.09
CA SER A 940 26.36 29.79 14.12
C SER A 940 25.54 28.61 13.64
N THR A 941 25.72 27.47 14.31
CA THR A 941 24.84 26.30 14.20
C THR A 941 24.48 25.83 15.61
N ILE A 942 23.20 25.54 15.86
CA ILE A 942 22.73 24.94 17.10
C ILE A 942 22.35 23.50 16.77
N GLU A 943 23.13 22.56 17.27
CA GLU A 943 22.88 21.14 17.08
C GLU A 943 21.82 20.65 18.06
N VAL A 944 20.84 19.90 17.54
CA VAL A 944 19.74 19.29 18.29
C VAL A 944 19.84 17.77 18.12
N PRO A 945 19.68 16.97 19.19
CA PRO A 945 19.80 15.50 19.09
C PRO A 945 18.80 14.83 18.15
N GLU A 946 17.63 15.44 17.98
CA GLU A 946 16.60 15.03 17.04
C GLU A 946 16.41 16.14 16.01
N ARG A 947 16.01 15.80 14.78
CA ARG A 947 15.75 16.78 13.72
C ARG A 947 14.72 17.81 14.18
N PRO A 948 15.08 19.11 14.23
CA PRO A 948 14.11 20.16 14.54
C PRO A 948 13.06 20.30 13.42
N GLU A 949 11.82 20.58 13.80
CA GLU A 949 10.70 20.81 12.87
C GLU A 949 10.28 22.29 12.85
N GLN A 950 10.37 22.96 13.98
CA GLN A 950 10.01 24.37 14.14
C GLN A 950 10.89 25.12 15.14
N LEU A 951 10.82 26.45 15.07
CA LEU A 951 11.48 27.35 15.99
C LEU A 951 10.52 28.43 16.44
N ILE A 952 10.27 28.55 17.75
CA ILE A 952 9.35 29.54 18.28
C ILE A 952 9.95 30.20 19.50
N PHE A 953 10.15 31.53 19.40
CA PHE A 953 10.59 32.33 20.54
C PHE A 953 9.47 32.50 21.57
N GLY A 954 9.81 32.27 22.84
CA GLY A 954 8.88 32.42 23.94
C GLY A 954 9.54 32.62 25.28
N GLY A 955 8.84 32.29 26.35
CA GLY A 955 9.22 32.65 27.71
C GLY A 955 8.88 34.09 28.04
N ALA A 956 8.94 34.46 29.29
CA ALA A 956 8.51 35.80 29.79
C ALA A 956 9.29 36.97 29.17
N ASP A 957 10.55 36.78 28.76
CA ASP A 957 11.41 37.79 28.15
C ASP A 957 11.68 37.51 26.65
N HIS A 958 10.97 36.56 26.03
CA HIS A 958 11.09 36.16 24.63
C HIS A 958 12.52 35.75 24.22
N ARG A 959 13.34 35.24 25.15
CA ARG A 959 14.70 34.74 24.86
C ARG A 959 14.84 33.24 24.86
N THR A 960 13.78 32.52 25.16
CA THR A 960 13.75 31.07 25.09
C THR A 960 13.31 30.69 23.70
N LEU A 961 14.17 29.96 22.98
CA LEU A 961 13.80 29.33 21.74
C LEU A 961 13.25 27.95 22.06
N PHE A 962 11.97 27.72 21.84
CA PHE A 962 11.35 26.39 21.85
C PHE A 962 11.60 25.72 20.52
N ILE A 963 11.96 24.46 20.56
CA ILE A 963 12.38 23.66 19.41
C ILE A 963 11.57 22.35 19.42
N PRO A 964 10.40 22.32 18.80
CA PRO A 964 9.76 21.08 18.42
C PRO A 964 10.69 20.29 17.52
N ALA A 965 11.00 19.06 17.91
CA ALA A 965 11.89 18.19 17.18
C ALA A 965 11.35 16.76 17.24
N ARG A 966 10.81 16.28 16.14
CA ARG A 966 10.22 14.93 15.97
C ARG A 966 9.46 14.46 17.24
N THR A 967 10.09 13.60 18.03
CA THR A 967 9.45 12.96 19.19
C THR A 967 9.64 13.72 20.50
N SER A 968 10.27 14.89 20.45
CA SER A 968 10.66 15.62 21.66
C SER A 968 10.55 17.14 21.53
N LEU A 969 10.29 17.79 22.64
CA LEU A 969 10.36 19.24 22.77
C LEU A 969 11.67 19.63 23.44
N TYR A 970 12.47 20.46 22.76
CA TYR A 970 13.69 21.07 23.31
C TYR A 970 13.51 22.57 23.53
N SER A 971 14.42 23.15 24.29
CA SER A 971 14.56 24.58 24.36
C SER A 971 16.03 24.98 24.58
N VAL A 972 16.38 26.19 24.14
CA VAL A 972 17.66 26.84 24.45
C VAL A 972 17.45 28.32 24.73
N ARG A 973 18.18 28.84 25.68
CA ARG A 973 18.16 30.27 25.98
C ARG A 973 19.16 31.00 25.10
N LEU A 974 18.66 32.01 24.39
CA LEU A 974 19.46 32.82 23.46
C LEU A 974 19.86 34.16 24.06
N ARG A 975 20.91 34.79 23.50
CA ARG A 975 21.38 36.11 23.90
C ARG A 975 20.37 37.21 23.59
N TYR A 976 19.69 37.09 22.47
CA TYR A 976 18.73 38.07 21.98
C TYR A 976 17.32 37.53 22.06
N ALA A 977 16.36 38.41 22.28
CA ALA A 977 14.95 38.06 22.24
C ALA A 977 14.50 37.85 20.80
N GLY A 978 13.46 37.05 20.58
CA GLY A 978 12.77 36.99 19.30
C GLY A 978 12.17 38.37 18.94
N ARG A 979 11.84 38.54 17.67
CA ARG A 979 11.21 39.77 17.15
C ARG A 979 9.87 40.06 17.74
#